data_9a620bc56ad71a79016fbfbb66ab18a1
#
_entry.id   9a620bc56ad71a79016fbfbb66ab18a1
#
_cell.length_a   1.000
_cell.length_b   1.000
_cell.length_c   1.000
_cell.angle_alpha   90.00
_cell.angle_beta   90.00
_cell.angle_gamma   90.00
#
_symmetry.space_group_name_H-M   'P 1'
#
loop_
_entity.id
_entity.type
_entity.pdbx_description
1 polymer ?
#
loop_
_entity_poly.entity_id
_entity_poly.type
_entity_poly.pdbx_seq_one_letter_code
_entity_poly.pdbx_strand_id
1 'polypeptide(L)'
;MKLKLTALFLSSSQLFGQEEGQPSEVPQLDPLVIESSPLSPSVSESTQAWSVLSGDELEKAKGTTIAETLSDTPGVSQTHFGLASNRPIIRGMDKFRIRVLQNGTDNFDVSAQSEDHAVTVDPLMVDRIEVLRGASALLYGGSAIGGVVNVIDRSIPTTPYGKPGASLLSSYNSVNEGWNYGATAFGSSGKLNFQVNGFKRDFEDYDAPTFFTEDHHSGAISGPFNAVANSYGESSSIGFGGSYMLDSGYTGLSFSRSENKYGVPGEHADNLTYVDMESDRFEFRSEIEVSGSEWLNSIRLNFGYGDYKHSEIGYENGAPPFETHATYLREGYEGRIVFDHDIGELSGVFGLHGLFDEFKIEGHESILSGLTKTWSDATAAATATSTPSNPDIEGEDSSRIALFLIEEYDWDDATRLNAGIRWEHLGRDYQGTADRDDSTFSASGGVSRDINELWNISGNLSYSERTPDTAELYADGPHHATEAYEIGNPNLKTESARGLEIIIRKTKGKVTGQFSAFHTRFNNYVFLEEVSPEQERDSEGNLKNDTKYPGALDGFPAGTEGLPVKEYESIKAEYQGIEVEIDWLAMENPSWDLLLSAYGDLLRGKNKTEGGNLSRIPATRLGLGFEVQQEKLDFGAKLVRSFKQDKLGHHEETTPAHSLLSAYASYDFSSGDSAGQLFLRGYNLTDELAYNHSSLLKQFAPLPGRSVEIGLKFDF
;
A
#
# COMPACT_ATOMS: atom_id res chain seq x y z
N MET A 1 -8.82 19.92 -21.99
CA MET A 1 -9.80 18.86 -22.22
C MET A 1 -9.88 17.83 -21.12
N LYS A 2 -8.83 17.62 -20.28
CA LYS A 2 -8.93 16.88 -18.99
C LYS A 2 -10.03 17.43 -18.04
N LEU A 3 -10.47 18.67 -18.22
CA LEU A 3 -11.51 19.33 -17.40
C LEU A 3 -12.96 18.95 -17.77
N LYS A 4 -13.22 18.31 -18.89
CA LYS A 4 -14.61 18.10 -19.31
C LYS A 4 -15.25 16.81 -18.84
N LEU A 5 -14.48 15.78 -18.45
CA LEU A 5 -15.08 14.52 -17.98
C LEU A 5 -15.37 14.50 -16.48
N THR A 6 -14.55 15.14 -15.65
CA THR A 6 -14.87 15.30 -14.21
C THR A 6 -16.06 16.25 -13.97
N ALA A 7 -16.35 17.14 -14.93
CA ALA A 7 -17.51 18.04 -14.87
C ALA A 7 -18.83 17.39 -15.31
N LEU A 8 -18.84 16.19 -15.87
CA LEU A 8 -20.06 15.51 -16.31
C LEU A 8 -20.93 14.97 -15.17
N PHE A 9 -20.38 14.85 -13.97
CA PHE A 9 -21.19 14.51 -12.80
C PHE A 9 -21.82 15.71 -12.07
N LEU A 10 -21.45 16.96 -12.43
CA LEU A 10 -21.91 18.16 -11.71
C LEU A 10 -22.60 19.24 -12.55
N SER A 11 -22.77 19.10 -13.86
CA SER A 11 -23.46 20.17 -14.63
C SER A 11 -24.20 19.69 -15.86
N SER A 12 -25.36 19.07 -15.70
CA SER A 12 -26.39 18.95 -16.73
C SER A 12 -27.44 20.04 -16.57
N SER A 13 -27.09 21.32 -16.59
CA SER A 13 -28.02 22.41 -16.83
C SER A 13 -27.25 23.67 -17.19
N GLN A 14 -26.90 23.81 -18.45
CA GLN A 14 -27.13 25.04 -19.22
C GLN A 14 -26.62 24.86 -20.64
N LEU A 15 -27.56 24.87 -21.55
CA LEU A 15 -27.38 24.80 -22.99
C LEU A 15 -27.47 26.21 -23.63
N PHE A 16 -26.59 26.39 -24.63
CA PHE A 16 -26.64 27.34 -25.73
C PHE A 16 -26.51 28.84 -25.44
N GLY A 17 -25.35 29.34 -25.72
CA GLY A 17 -25.06 30.70 -26.13
C GLY A 17 -23.76 30.68 -26.92
N GLN A 18 -23.84 30.87 -28.24
CA GLN A 18 -22.66 31.15 -29.06
C GLN A 18 -22.13 32.52 -28.67
N GLU A 19 -20.86 32.60 -28.26
CA GLU A 19 -20.07 33.81 -28.29
C GLU A 19 -18.71 33.53 -28.91
N GLU A 20 -18.32 34.45 -29.81
CA GLU A 20 -17.11 34.44 -30.62
C GLU A 20 -15.86 34.67 -29.78
N GLY A 21 -14.83 33.85 -30.00
CA GLY A 21 -13.43 34.21 -30.07
C GLY A 21 -12.81 34.98 -28.91
N GLN A 22 -12.43 34.30 -27.83
CA GLN A 22 -11.27 34.69 -26.99
C GLN A 22 -10.15 33.69 -27.14
N PRO A 23 -8.86 34.11 -26.99
CA PRO A 23 -7.72 33.20 -27.08
C PRO A 23 -7.87 32.12 -26.02
N SER A 24 -7.66 30.86 -26.41
CA SER A 24 -7.69 29.71 -25.51
C SER A 24 -6.81 29.95 -24.30
N GLU A 25 -7.41 30.11 -23.13
CA GLU A 25 -6.68 29.97 -21.87
C GLU A 25 -6.04 28.58 -21.85
N VAL A 26 -4.76 28.54 -21.53
CA VAL A 26 -4.01 27.28 -21.30
C VAL A 26 -4.84 26.44 -20.30
N PRO A 27 -5.18 25.18 -20.61
CA PRO A 27 -5.95 24.36 -19.70
C PRO A 27 -5.24 24.35 -18.32
N GLN A 28 -5.88 24.95 -17.35
CA GLN A 28 -5.45 24.89 -15.98
C GLN A 28 -6.13 23.64 -15.39
N LEU A 29 -5.34 22.63 -15.02
CA LEU A 29 -5.86 21.52 -14.23
C LEU A 29 -6.46 22.11 -12.96
N ASP A 30 -7.69 21.73 -12.62
CA ASP A 30 -8.22 22.06 -11.31
C ASP A 30 -7.24 21.54 -10.26
N PRO A 31 -6.90 22.33 -9.25
CA PRO A 31 -5.97 21.89 -8.24
C PRO A 31 -6.52 20.61 -7.59
N LEU A 32 -5.76 19.52 -7.70
CA LEU A 32 -6.11 18.25 -7.11
C LEU A 32 -6.00 18.41 -5.59
N VAL A 33 -7.14 18.44 -4.92
CA VAL A 33 -7.22 18.57 -3.46
C VAL A 33 -6.81 17.26 -2.83
N ILE A 34 -5.85 17.31 -1.91
CA ILE A 34 -5.34 16.16 -1.17
C ILE A 34 -6.09 16.09 0.16
N GLU A 35 -6.99 15.11 0.33
CA GLU A 35 -7.75 14.94 1.57
C GLU A 35 -6.89 14.51 2.75
N SER A 36 -5.81 13.77 2.48
CA SER A 36 -4.88 13.36 3.53
C SER A 36 -3.88 14.44 3.94
N SER A 37 -3.84 15.59 3.25
CA SER A 37 -3.06 16.75 3.72
C SER A 37 -3.97 17.74 4.44
N PRO A 38 -3.69 18.09 5.68
CA PRO A 38 -4.52 19.04 6.40
C PRO A 38 -4.34 20.48 5.95
N LEU A 39 -3.23 20.80 5.30
CA LEU A 39 -2.82 22.18 5.00
C LEU A 39 -2.75 22.51 3.53
N SER A 40 -2.47 21.55 2.69
CA SER A 40 -2.21 21.83 1.27
C SER A 40 -3.37 21.31 0.43
N PRO A 41 -4.24 22.18 -0.01
CA PRO A 41 -5.35 21.80 -0.88
C PRO A 41 -4.89 21.30 -2.23
N SER A 42 -3.66 21.60 -2.66
CA SER A 42 -3.14 21.15 -3.95
C SER A 42 -1.77 20.51 -3.89
N VAL A 43 -1.53 19.53 -4.77
CA VAL A 43 -0.21 18.87 -4.94
C VAL A 43 0.87 19.88 -5.27
N SER A 44 0.53 20.95 -6.02
CA SER A 44 1.48 21.97 -6.47
C SER A 44 2.06 22.82 -5.36
N GLU A 45 1.35 22.97 -4.25
CA GLU A 45 1.72 23.83 -3.12
C GLU A 45 2.42 23.07 -2.01
N SER A 46 2.38 21.75 -2.02
CA SER A 46 2.99 20.92 -0.98
C SER A 46 4.51 20.95 -0.99
N THR A 47 5.12 20.99 0.18
CA THR A 47 6.56 20.81 0.38
C THR A 47 6.99 19.33 0.38
N GLN A 48 6.04 18.40 0.24
CA GLN A 48 6.26 16.97 0.23
C GLN A 48 5.99 16.36 -1.15
N ALA A 49 6.57 15.19 -1.43
CA ALA A 49 6.28 14.45 -2.64
C ALA A 49 4.96 13.66 -2.50
N TRP A 50 4.03 13.94 -3.39
CA TRP A 50 2.72 13.30 -3.48
C TRP A 50 2.53 12.64 -4.83
N SER A 51 1.73 11.59 -4.85
CA SER A 51 1.09 11.09 -6.07
C SER A 51 -0.38 10.84 -5.76
N VAL A 52 -1.23 11.15 -6.72
CA VAL A 52 -2.67 10.94 -6.61
C VAL A 52 -3.14 10.24 -7.87
N LEU A 53 -3.73 9.07 -7.72
CA LEU A 53 -4.45 8.37 -8.77
C LEU A 53 -5.95 8.59 -8.58
N SER A 54 -6.63 9.13 -9.58
CA SER A 54 -8.07 9.36 -9.57
C SER A 54 -8.67 9.39 -10.99
N GLY A 55 -9.99 9.29 -11.11
CA GLY A 55 -10.68 9.35 -12.39
C GLY A 55 -10.13 8.34 -13.40
N ASP A 56 -9.94 8.78 -14.64
CA ASP A 56 -9.50 7.92 -15.75
C ASP A 56 -8.12 7.30 -15.54
N GLU A 57 -7.21 8.01 -14.85
CA GLU A 57 -5.87 7.48 -14.54
C GLU A 57 -5.96 6.29 -13.58
N LEU A 58 -6.81 6.39 -12.55
CA LEU A 58 -7.09 5.27 -11.66
C LEU A 58 -7.77 4.12 -12.40
N GLU A 59 -8.80 4.41 -13.22
CA GLU A 59 -9.50 3.36 -13.96
C GLU A 59 -8.56 2.59 -14.89
N LYS A 60 -7.60 3.26 -15.54
CA LYS A 60 -6.59 2.62 -16.40
C LYS A 60 -5.56 1.80 -15.62
N ALA A 61 -5.24 2.21 -14.39
CA ALA A 61 -4.22 1.58 -13.54
C ALA A 61 -4.76 0.45 -12.64
N LYS A 62 -6.10 0.32 -12.48
CA LYS A 62 -6.71 -0.67 -11.58
C LYS A 62 -6.21 -2.08 -11.84
N GLY A 63 -5.55 -2.66 -10.85
CA GLY A 63 -5.14 -4.06 -10.80
C GLY A 63 -6.02 -4.87 -9.83
N THR A 64 -5.51 -6.02 -9.43
CA THR A 64 -6.19 -6.90 -8.46
C THR A 64 -6.08 -6.33 -7.04
N THR A 65 -4.97 -5.66 -6.71
CA THR A 65 -4.70 -5.07 -5.39
C THR A 65 -4.33 -3.60 -5.50
N ILE A 66 -4.40 -2.87 -4.36
CA ILE A 66 -3.93 -1.48 -4.27
C ILE A 66 -2.45 -1.35 -4.64
N ALA A 67 -1.62 -2.31 -4.24
CA ALA A 67 -0.19 -2.29 -4.54
C ALA A 67 0.09 -2.47 -6.03
N GLU A 68 -0.63 -3.37 -6.70
CA GLU A 68 -0.56 -3.54 -8.15
C GLU A 68 -1.03 -2.28 -8.88
N THR A 69 -2.15 -1.69 -8.45
CA THR A 69 -2.68 -0.43 -9.00
C THR A 69 -1.66 0.72 -8.94
N LEU A 70 -0.82 0.75 -7.90
CA LEU A 70 0.22 1.76 -7.69
C LEU A 70 1.57 1.40 -8.31
N SER A 71 1.72 0.22 -8.91
CA SER A 71 3.02 -0.33 -9.33
C SER A 71 3.77 0.55 -10.34
N ASP A 72 3.07 1.35 -11.13
CA ASP A 72 3.64 2.29 -12.11
C ASP A 72 3.88 3.70 -11.55
N THR A 73 3.58 3.93 -10.27
CA THR A 73 3.85 5.20 -9.58
C THR A 73 5.33 5.29 -9.23
N PRO A 74 6.06 6.40 -9.56
CA PRO A 74 7.46 6.54 -9.21
C PRO A 74 7.70 6.37 -7.71
N GLY A 75 8.73 5.60 -7.34
CA GLY A 75 9.09 5.33 -5.95
C GLY A 75 8.16 4.37 -5.22
N VAL A 76 7.12 3.83 -5.87
CA VAL A 76 6.23 2.81 -5.32
C VAL A 76 6.46 1.48 -6.03
N SER A 77 6.56 0.41 -5.29
CA SER A 77 6.62 -0.98 -5.75
C SER A 77 5.70 -1.84 -4.89
N GLN A 78 5.74 -3.15 -5.07
CA GLN A 78 4.84 -4.08 -4.36
C GLN A 78 5.62 -5.28 -3.83
N THR A 79 5.06 -5.96 -2.81
CA THR A 79 5.64 -7.19 -2.26
C THR A 79 5.49 -8.37 -3.23
N HIS A 80 4.39 -8.47 -3.93
CA HIS A 80 4.03 -9.54 -4.86
C HIS A 80 4.13 -10.93 -4.24
N PHE A 81 3.14 -11.30 -3.47
CA PHE A 81 2.96 -12.63 -2.91
C PHE A 81 1.78 -13.36 -3.60
N GLY A 82 1.86 -13.52 -4.92
CA GLY A 82 0.74 -13.89 -5.79
C GLY A 82 -0.12 -12.70 -6.20
N LEU A 83 -1.32 -12.96 -6.76
CA LEU A 83 -2.24 -11.89 -7.21
C LEU A 83 -3.08 -11.30 -6.08
N ALA A 84 -3.42 -12.10 -5.07
CA ALA A 84 -4.33 -11.70 -4.00
C ALA A 84 -3.64 -10.94 -2.86
N SER A 85 -2.40 -11.31 -2.52
CA SER A 85 -1.66 -10.70 -1.42
C SER A 85 -0.50 -9.84 -1.91
N ASN A 86 -0.70 -8.53 -1.90
CA ASN A 86 0.30 -7.55 -2.27
C ASN A 86 0.18 -6.31 -1.39
N ARG A 87 1.32 -5.82 -0.91
CA ARG A 87 1.40 -4.57 -0.16
C ARG A 87 2.22 -3.54 -0.91
N PRO A 88 1.85 -2.25 -0.80
CA PRO A 88 2.68 -1.17 -1.31
C PRO A 88 4.01 -1.10 -0.58
N ILE A 89 5.09 -0.91 -1.34
CA ILE A 89 6.43 -0.57 -0.85
C ILE A 89 6.73 0.85 -1.31
N ILE A 90 7.02 1.77 -0.40
CA ILE A 90 7.35 3.16 -0.72
C ILE A 90 8.84 3.37 -0.49
N ARG A 91 9.59 3.74 -1.53
CA ARG A 91 11.04 4.00 -1.46
C ARG A 91 11.82 2.84 -0.82
N GLY A 92 11.38 1.59 -1.08
CA GLY A 92 11.99 0.37 -0.53
C GLY A 92 11.66 0.09 0.94
N MET A 93 10.74 0.81 1.53
CA MET A 93 10.24 0.59 2.89
C MET A 93 8.86 -0.05 2.83
N ASP A 94 8.61 -1.02 3.69
CA ASP A 94 7.34 -1.78 3.79
C ASP A 94 6.96 -2.10 5.25
N LYS A 95 6.01 -3.00 5.44
CA LYS A 95 5.52 -3.48 6.74
C LYS A 95 5.17 -2.30 7.67
N PHE A 96 5.68 -2.32 8.88
CA PHE A 96 5.42 -1.35 9.94
C PHE A 96 5.96 0.06 9.68
N ARG A 97 6.56 0.33 8.51
CA ARG A 97 7.01 1.68 8.10
C ARG A 97 6.08 2.38 7.14
N ILE A 98 5.11 1.63 6.59
CA ILE A 98 4.10 2.13 5.67
C ILE A 98 2.73 1.91 6.26
N ARG A 99 1.91 2.96 6.34
CA ARG A 99 0.49 2.82 6.67
C ARG A 99 -0.34 2.78 5.39
N VAL A 100 -1.22 1.77 5.31
CA VAL A 100 -2.31 1.75 4.33
C VAL A 100 -3.58 2.13 5.08
N LEU A 101 -4.22 3.20 4.65
CA LEU A 101 -5.39 3.78 5.29
C LEU A 101 -6.59 3.75 4.36
N GLN A 102 -7.77 3.68 4.91
CA GLN A 102 -9.01 3.92 4.21
C GLN A 102 -9.68 5.17 4.80
N ASN A 103 -9.91 6.18 3.95
CA ASN A 103 -10.52 7.45 4.36
C ASN A 103 -9.79 8.12 5.55
N GLY A 104 -8.47 7.93 5.65
CA GLY A 104 -7.63 8.53 6.68
C GLY A 104 -7.60 7.80 8.03
N THR A 105 -8.22 6.63 8.16
CA THR A 105 -8.17 5.76 9.36
C THR A 105 -7.58 4.40 9.02
N ASP A 106 -7.07 3.66 10.01
CA ASP A 106 -6.46 2.34 9.86
C ASP A 106 -7.44 1.32 9.25
N ASN A 107 -6.94 0.40 8.45
CA ASN A 107 -7.75 -0.69 7.90
C ASN A 107 -8.07 -1.79 8.93
N PHE A 108 -7.35 -1.80 10.06
CA PHE A 108 -7.41 -2.84 11.09
C PHE A 108 -7.09 -4.25 10.55
N ASP A 109 -6.42 -4.37 9.42
CA ASP A 109 -5.89 -5.64 8.95
C ASP A 109 -4.53 -5.97 9.59
N VAL A 110 -4.04 -7.19 9.35
CA VAL A 110 -2.73 -7.64 9.80
C VAL A 110 -1.73 -7.78 8.64
N SER A 111 -1.98 -7.09 7.53
CA SER A 111 -1.14 -7.17 6.33
C SER A 111 0.31 -6.70 6.57
N ALA A 112 0.57 -5.92 7.62
CA ALA A 112 1.92 -5.52 8.00
C ALA A 112 2.72 -6.63 8.71
N GLN A 113 2.06 -7.65 9.24
CA GLN A 113 2.71 -8.75 9.97
C GLN A 113 3.44 -9.68 9.00
N SER A 114 2.81 -10.06 7.91
CA SER A 114 3.34 -10.97 6.91
C SER A 114 3.01 -10.57 5.48
N GLU A 115 3.83 -10.99 4.52
CA GLU A 115 3.67 -10.69 3.09
C GLU A 115 2.52 -11.48 2.43
N ASP A 116 2.15 -12.62 2.97
CA ASP A 116 1.01 -13.44 2.51
C ASP A 116 -0.34 -12.93 3.04
N HIS A 117 -0.34 -11.96 3.94
CA HIS A 117 -1.56 -11.32 4.42
C HIS A 117 -2.00 -10.17 3.50
N ALA A 118 -3.19 -10.30 2.91
CA ALA A 118 -3.72 -9.30 1.99
C ALA A 118 -4.15 -8.02 2.72
N VAL A 119 -4.03 -6.89 2.02
CA VAL A 119 -4.68 -5.64 2.41
C VAL A 119 -6.18 -5.75 2.15
N THR A 120 -7.02 -5.33 3.11
CA THR A 120 -8.48 -5.49 3.04
C THR A 120 -9.17 -4.58 2.02
N VAL A 121 -8.51 -3.55 1.51
CA VAL A 121 -9.09 -2.57 0.57
C VAL A 121 -8.93 -3.02 -0.87
N ASP A 122 -10.04 -3.11 -1.62
CA ASP A 122 -10.04 -3.50 -3.04
C ASP A 122 -10.15 -2.28 -3.97
N PRO A 123 -9.33 -2.21 -5.05
CA PRO A 123 -9.34 -1.10 -6.01
C PRO A 123 -10.66 -0.87 -6.73
N LEU A 124 -11.55 -1.87 -6.83
CA LEU A 124 -12.83 -1.74 -7.54
C LEU A 124 -13.77 -0.72 -6.91
N MET A 125 -13.67 -0.52 -5.58
CA MET A 125 -14.54 0.40 -4.82
C MET A 125 -13.90 1.76 -4.54
N VAL A 126 -12.70 2.00 -5.06
CA VAL A 126 -11.90 3.17 -4.77
C VAL A 126 -12.22 4.30 -5.74
N ASP A 127 -12.36 5.52 -5.23
CA ASP A 127 -12.50 6.76 -6.00
C ASP A 127 -11.16 7.45 -6.26
N ARG A 128 -10.25 7.35 -5.28
CA ARG A 128 -8.93 7.99 -5.33
C ARG A 128 -7.94 7.28 -4.42
N ILE A 129 -6.69 7.21 -4.84
CA ILE A 129 -5.57 6.75 -4.02
C ILE A 129 -4.55 7.88 -3.90
N GLU A 130 -4.20 8.22 -2.69
CA GLU A 130 -3.19 9.23 -2.36
C GLU A 130 -1.97 8.55 -1.76
N VAL A 131 -0.78 8.83 -2.32
CA VAL A 131 0.49 8.31 -1.82
C VAL A 131 1.33 9.46 -1.29
N LEU A 132 1.56 9.46 0.02
CA LEU A 132 2.43 10.41 0.70
C LEU A 132 3.78 9.78 0.92
N ARG A 133 4.84 10.50 0.60
CA ARG A 133 6.20 10.04 0.80
C ARG A 133 6.93 10.88 1.85
N GLY A 134 7.87 10.27 2.56
CA GLY A 134 8.76 11.01 3.47
C GLY A 134 8.07 11.48 4.76
N ALA A 135 8.11 12.77 5.05
CA ALA A 135 7.70 13.37 6.34
C ALA A 135 6.20 13.35 6.66
N SER A 136 5.40 12.63 5.89
CA SER A 136 3.95 12.48 6.11
C SER A 136 3.56 11.82 7.44
N ALA A 137 4.53 11.24 8.13
CA ALA A 137 4.34 10.63 9.45
C ALA A 137 3.71 11.55 10.51
N LEU A 138 3.84 12.88 10.37
CA LEU A 138 3.33 13.79 11.38
C LEU A 138 1.83 13.65 11.67
N LEU A 139 1.02 13.43 10.64
CA LEU A 139 -0.42 13.20 10.83
C LEU A 139 -0.74 11.78 11.29
N TYR A 140 -0.01 10.80 10.77
CA TYR A 140 -0.38 9.40 10.82
C TYR A 140 0.46 8.57 11.78
N GLY A 141 1.47 9.19 12.44
CA GLY A 141 2.29 8.57 13.46
C GLY A 141 3.55 7.89 12.96
N GLY A 142 4.31 7.32 13.90
CA GLY A 142 5.61 6.71 13.65
C GLY A 142 5.58 5.53 12.68
N SER A 143 4.48 4.80 12.61
CA SER A 143 4.28 3.72 11.65
C SER A 143 4.19 4.20 10.18
N ALA A 144 4.16 5.51 9.93
CA ALA A 144 4.20 6.11 8.60
C ALA A 144 5.56 6.75 8.26
N ILE A 145 6.64 6.30 8.89
CA ILE A 145 8.01 6.86 8.72
C ILE A 145 8.51 6.76 7.27
N GLY A 146 8.06 5.74 6.52
CA GLY A 146 8.34 5.54 5.10
C GLY A 146 7.31 6.21 4.18
N GLY A 147 6.08 6.36 4.65
CA GLY A 147 4.99 6.96 3.89
C GLY A 147 3.61 6.42 4.24
N VAL A 148 2.62 6.92 3.52
CA VAL A 148 1.21 6.57 3.66
C VAL A 148 0.61 6.31 2.29
N VAL A 149 -0.19 5.27 2.18
CA VAL A 149 -1.15 5.06 1.10
C VAL A 149 -2.54 5.27 1.67
N ASN A 150 -3.22 6.34 1.30
CA ASN A 150 -4.58 6.60 1.74
C ASN A 150 -5.56 6.34 0.59
N VAL A 151 -6.41 5.37 0.79
CA VAL A 151 -7.44 4.98 -0.17
C VAL A 151 -8.74 5.69 0.20
N ILE A 152 -9.31 6.39 -0.75
CA ILE A 152 -10.52 7.19 -0.54
C ILE A 152 -11.64 6.59 -1.37
N ASP A 153 -12.73 6.28 -0.71
CA ASP A 153 -13.98 5.84 -1.30
C ASP A 153 -15.08 6.91 -1.14
N ARG A 154 -16.26 6.64 -1.70
CA ARG A 154 -17.43 7.52 -1.60
C ARG A 154 -18.47 7.04 -0.62
N SER A 155 -18.15 6.12 0.28
CA SER A 155 -19.13 5.53 1.19
C SER A 155 -19.83 6.60 2.04
N ILE A 156 -19.12 7.66 2.42
CA ILE A 156 -19.71 8.83 3.09
C ILE A 156 -19.67 10.02 2.12
N PRO A 157 -20.80 10.36 1.44
CA PRO A 157 -20.82 11.49 0.52
C PRO A 157 -20.63 12.84 1.26
N THR A 158 -19.66 13.61 0.79
CA THR A 158 -19.35 14.94 1.36
C THR A 158 -20.12 16.09 0.70
N THR A 159 -20.74 15.81 -0.45
CA THR A 159 -21.56 16.75 -1.21
C THR A 159 -22.84 16.09 -1.69
N PRO A 160 -23.94 16.84 -1.89
CA PRO A 160 -25.19 16.26 -2.40
C PRO A 160 -25.03 15.73 -3.82
N TYR A 161 -25.61 14.58 -4.09
CA TYR A 161 -25.76 14.07 -5.45
C TYR A 161 -26.83 14.90 -6.18
N GLY A 162 -26.53 15.36 -7.39
CA GLY A 162 -27.48 16.16 -8.17
C GLY A 162 -28.72 15.37 -8.60
N LYS A 163 -28.55 14.08 -8.89
CA LYS A 163 -29.61 13.12 -9.23
C LYS A 163 -29.25 11.75 -8.66
N PRO A 164 -30.25 10.89 -8.35
CA PRO A 164 -29.98 9.51 -8.04
C PRO A 164 -29.40 8.82 -9.29
N GLY A 165 -28.49 7.88 -9.06
CA GLY A 165 -27.84 7.14 -10.11
C GLY A 165 -27.38 5.77 -9.63
N ALA A 166 -26.93 4.97 -10.59
CA ALA A 166 -26.31 3.68 -10.34
C ALA A 166 -25.20 3.42 -11.36
N SER A 167 -24.19 2.67 -10.96
CA SER A 167 -23.09 2.21 -11.81
C SER A 167 -22.96 0.70 -11.71
N LEU A 168 -22.76 0.04 -12.85
CA LEU A 168 -22.47 -1.38 -12.95
C LEU A 168 -21.16 -1.58 -13.68
N LEU A 169 -20.33 -2.51 -13.18
CA LEU A 169 -19.08 -2.91 -13.80
C LEU A 169 -19.07 -4.42 -13.97
N SER A 170 -18.59 -4.89 -15.12
CA SER A 170 -18.24 -6.29 -15.32
C SER A 170 -16.99 -6.38 -16.18
N SER A 171 -16.00 -7.17 -15.78
CA SER A 171 -14.81 -7.43 -16.60
C SER A 171 -14.35 -8.88 -16.49
N TYR A 172 -13.61 -9.32 -17.50
CA TYR A 172 -12.97 -10.63 -17.57
C TYR A 172 -11.48 -10.45 -17.91
N ASN A 173 -10.63 -11.14 -17.17
CA ASN A 173 -9.18 -11.15 -17.37
C ASN A 173 -8.70 -12.54 -17.80
N SER A 174 -7.93 -12.60 -18.88
CA SER A 174 -7.51 -13.86 -19.49
C SER A 174 -6.37 -14.59 -18.78
N VAL A 175 -5.53 -13.88 -18.00
CA VAL A 175 -4.33 -14.49 -17.40
C VAL A 175 -4.63 -15.41 -16.23
N ASN A 176 -5.78 -15.22 -15.59
CA ASN A 176 -6.24 -16.00 -14.44
C ASN A 176 -7.72 -16.41 -14.57
N GLU A 177 -8.27 -16.36 -15.78
CA GLU A 177 -9.69 -16.62 -16.07
C GLU A 177 -10.66 -15.82 -15.18
N GLY A 178 -10.21 -14.66 -14.69
CA GLY A 178 -10.84 -13.90 -13.61
C GLY A 178 -12.03 -13.06 -14.04
N TRP A 179 -13.09 -13.07 -13.23
CA TRP A 179 -14.24 -12.20 -13.38
C TRP A 179 -14.35 -11.18 -12.27
N ASN A 180 -14.64 -9.95 -12.64
CA ASN A 180 -14.95 -8.86 -11.72
C ASN A 180 -16.36 -8.35 -11.97
N TYR A 181 -17.11 -8.11 -10.89
CA TYR A 181 -18.42 -7.48 -10.91
C TYR A 181 -18.48 -6.40 -9.85
N GLY A 182 -18.96 -5.22 -10.22
CA GLY A 182 -19.14 -4.10 -9.31
C GLY A 182 -20.51 -3.46 -9.50
N ALA A 183 -21.10 -2.98 -8.41
CA ALA A 183 -22.34 -2.23 -8.46
C ALA A 183 -22.32 -1.13 -7.40
N THR A 184 -22.78 0.06 -7.79
CA THR A 184 -22.97 1.20 -6.87
C THR A 184 -24.30 1.86 -7.17
N ALA A 185 -25.04 2.23 -6.13
CA ALA A 185 -26.26 3.04 -6.24
C ALA A 185 -26.19 4.17 -5.23
N PHE A 186 -26.59 5.37 -5.64
CA PHE A 186 -26.48 6.57 -4.80
C PHE A 186 -27.62 7.55 -5.07
N GLY A 187 -27.86 8.43 -4.11
CA GLY A 187 -28.87 9.46 -4.26
C GLY A 187 -28.94 10.42 -3.09
N SER A 188 -29.75 11.47 -3.29
CA SER A 188 -30.01 12.50 -2.27
C SER A 188 -31.50 12.74 -2.10
N SER A 189 -31.91 13.01 -0.85
CA SER A 189 -33.27 13.43 -0.50
C SER A 189 -33.20 14.57 0.51
N GLY A 190 -33.40 15.82 0.04
CA GLY A 190 -33.17 17.00 0.85
C GLY A 190 -31.69 17.13 1.27
N LYS A 191 -31.45 17.11 2.59
CA LYS A 191 -30.11 17.18 3.17
C LYS A 191 -29.47 15.79 3.40
N LEU A 192 -30.19 14.71 3.12
CA LEU A 192 -29.69 13.34 3.27
C LEU A 192 -29.11 12.82 1.97
N ASN A 193 -27.94 12.27 2.02
CA ASN A 193 -27.28 11.53 0.94
C ASN A 193 -27.08 10.08 1.37
N PHE A 194 -27.12 9.17 0.41
CA PHE A 194 -26.88 7.75 0.66
C PHE A 194 -26.15 7.11 -0.51
N GLN A 195 -25.40 6.08 -0.21
CA GLN A 195 -24.73 5.21 -1.18
C GLN A 195 -24.77 3.77 -0.69
N VAL A 196 -24.93 2.85 -1.64
CA VAL A 196 -24.74 1.41 -1.45
C VAL A 196 -23.81 0.95 -2.55
N ASN A 197 -22.82 0.16 -2.21
CA ASN A 197 -21.87 -0.40 -3.17
C ASN A 197 -21.59 -1.86 -2.85
N GLY A 198 -21.03 -2.59 -3.80
CA GLY A 198 -20.55 -3.92 -3.61
C GLY A 198 -19.79 -4.42 -4.83
N PHE A 199 -18.93 -5.39 -4.61
CA PHE A 199 -18.22 -6.09 -5.67
C PHE A 199 -18.11 -7.58 -5.38
N LYS A 200 -17.85 -8.35 -6.43
CA LYS A 200 -17.39 -9.72 -6.37
C LYS A 200 -16.30 -9.91 -7.40
N ARG A 201 -15.22 -10.58 -7.01
CA ARG A 201 -14.11 -11.03 -7.85
C ARG A 201 -13.90 -12.51 -7.62
N ASP A 202 -13.57 -13.23 -8.70
CA ASP A 202 -13.26 -14.66 -8.67
C ASP A 202 -12.22 -14.92 -9.76
N PHE A 203 -11.13 -15.61 -9.44
CA PHE A 203 -10.08 -15.95 -10.40
C PHE A 203 -9.33 -17.22 -10.02
N GLU A 204 -8.86 -17.93 -11.04
CA GLU A 204 -8.06 -19.14 -10.94
C GLU A 204 -6.56 -18.82 -10.82
N ASP A 205 -5.72 -19.84 -10.75
CA ASP A 205 -4.27 -19.71 -10.81
C ASP A 205 -3.84 -18.93 -12.06
N TYR A 206 -2.87 -18.03 -11.94
CA TYR A 206 -2.48 -17.21 -13.07
C TYR A 206 -1.40 -17.83 -13.94
N ASP A 207 -1.53 -17.62 -15.24
CA ASP A 207 -0.54 -18.00 -16.23
C ASP A 207 0.72 -17.12 -16.15
N ALA A 208 1.87 -17.75 -16.30
CA ALA A 208 3.16 -17.09 -16.40
C ALA A 208 3.94 -17.61 -17.62
N PRO A 209 4.86 -16.82 -18.21
CA PRO A 209 5.80 -17.35 -19.20
C PRO A 209 6.59 -18.51 -18.62
N THR A 210 6.97 -19.47 -19.45
CA THR A 210 7.66 -20.68 -18.99
C THR A 210 8.83 -20.38 -18.06
N PHE A 211 8.79 -20.93 -16.85
CA PHE A 211 9.79 -20.76 -15.81
C PHE A 211 10.18 -22.07 -15.16
N PHE A 212 11.24 -22.02 -14.38
CA PHE A 212 11.75 -23.11 -13.56
C PHE A 212 11.93 -22.59 -12.14
N THR A 213 11.72 -23.43 -11.16
CA THR A 213 12.00 -23.16 -9.76
C THR A 213 13.22 -23.93 -9.30
N GLU A 214 13.96 -23.40 -8.36
CA GLU A 214 15.05 -24.07 -7.67
C GLU A 214 14.71 -24.20 -6.21
N ASP A 215 14.69 -25.42 -5.72
CA ASP A 215 14.48 -25.72 -4.31
C ASP A 215 15.68 -25.21 -3.49
N HIS A 216 15.42 -24.32 -2.55
CA HIS A 216 16.47 -23.65 -1.77
C HIS A 216 17.31 -24.60 -0.91
N HIS A 217 16.76 -25.74 -0.53
CA HIS A 217 17.41 -26.70 0.35
C HIS A 217 18.26 -27.72 -0.41
N SER A 218 17.70 -28.27 -1.46
CA SER A 218 18.35 -29.33 -2.23
C SER A 218 19.08 -28.82 -3.47
N GLY A 219 18.78 -27.61 -3.95
CA GLY A 219 19.23 -27.10 -5.24
C GLY A 219 18.61 -27.84 -6.43
N ALA A 220 17.53 -28.58 -6.22
CA ALA A 220 16.85 -29.31 -7.28
C ALA A 220 16.05 -28.35 -8.17
N ILE A 221 16.21 -28.48 -9.49
CA ILE A 221 15.46 -27.68 -10.45
C ILE A 221 14.19 -28.43 -10.84
N SER A 222 13.05 -27.78 -10.69
CA SER A 222 11.74 -28.26 -11.09
C SER A 222 11.14 -27.44 -12.23
N GLY A 223 10.28 -28.01 -13.03
CA GLY A 223 9.64 -27.36 -14.20
C GLY A 223 9.84 -28.17 -15.49
N PRO A 224 9.48 -27.61 -16.66
CA PRO A 224 8.96 -26.25 -16.86
C PRO A 224 7.54 -26.05 -16.33
N PHE A 225 7.26 -24.89 -15.75
CA PHE A 225 5.94 -24.43 -15.35
C PHE A 225 5.46 -23.31 -16.28
N ASN A 226 4.15 -23.18 -16.47
CA ASN A 226 3.51 -22.10 -17.25
C ASN A 226 2.38 -21.39 -16.46
N ALA A 227 2.16 -21.80 -15.22
CA ALA A 227 1.25 -21.16 -14.30
C ALA A 227 1.85 -21.23 -12.89
N VAL A 228 1.46 -20.29 -12.04
CA VAL A 228 1.85 -20.26 -10.63
C VAL A 228 0.77 -20.97 -9.83
N ALA A 229 1.09 -22.14 -9.31
CA ALA A 229 0.17 -22.97 -8.56
C ALA A 229 -0.26 -22.29 -7.25
N ASN A 230 -1.49 -22.57 -6.82
CA ASN A 230 -2.09 -22.07 -5.58
C ASN A 230 -2.09 -20.53 -5.51
N SER A 231 -2.39 -19.86 -6.63
CA SER A 231 -2.43 -18.39 -6.73
C SER A 231 -3.85 -17.86 -7.03
N TYR A 232 -4.86 -18.69 -6.91
CA TYR A 232 -6.28 -18.36 -7.10
C TYR A 232 -6.81 -17.42 -6.01
N GLY A 233 -7.96 -16.80 -6.25
CA GLY A 233 -8.63 -16.00 -5.24
C GLY A 233 -10.09 -15.70 -5.52
N GLU A 234 -10.85 -15.56 -4.44
CA GLU A 234 -12.23 -15.08 -4.43
C GLU A 234 -12.35 -13.94 -3.42
N SER A 235 -12.91 -12.79 -3.83
CA SER A 235 -13.16 -11.69 -2.92
C SER A 235 -14.51 -11.04 -3.17
N SER A 236 -15.14 -10.55 -2.11
CA SER A 236 -16.39 -9.81 -2.19
C SER A 236 -16.49 -8.75 -1.11
N SER A 237 -17.23 -7.69 -1.38
CA SER A 237 -17.56 -6.70 -0.37
C SER A 237 -18.94 -6.11 -0.62
N ILE A 238 -19.59 -5.71 0.45
CA ILE A 238 -20.79 -4.89 0.43
C ILE A 238 -20.63 -3.75 1.41
N GLY A 239 -21.01 -2.53 0.97
CA GLY A 239 -20.94 -1.34 1.80
C GLY A 239 -22.18 -0.49 1.63
N PHE A 240 -22.52 0.24 2.69
CA PHE A 240 -23.54 1.27 2.66
C PHE A 240 -23.14 2.43 3.56
N GLY A 241 -23.52 3.62 3.16
CA GLY A 241 -23.25 4.79 3.96
C GLY A 241 -24.11 5.96 3.54
N GLY A 242 -23.99 7.02 4.30
CA GLY A 242 -24.72 8.23 4.03
C GLY A 242 -24.27 9.40 4.88
N SER A 243 -24.73 10.56 4.50
CA SER A 243 -24.42 11.80 5.20
C SER A 243 -25.63 12.73 5.30
N TYR A 244 -25.57 13.59 6.28
CA TYR A 244 -26.49 14.70 6.43
C TYR A 244 -25.74 16.01 6.21
N MET A 245 -26.19 16.80 5.22
CA MET A 245 -25.62 18.11 4.93
C MET A 245 -26.11 19.11 5.98
N LEU A 246 -25.19 19.66 6.72
CA LEU A 246 -25.40 20.79 7.61
C LEU A 246 -25.45 22.09 6.80
N ASP A 247 -25.75 23.22 7.42
CA ASP A 247 -25.65 24.53 6.77
C ASP A 247 -24.18 24.97 6.65
N SER A 248 -23.28 24.38 7.43
CA SER A 248 -21.85 24.68 7.47
C SER A 248 -21.01 23.40 7.49
N GLY A 249 -21.31 22.44 6.61
CA GLY A 249 -20.54 21.21 6.52
C GLY A 249 -21.38 19.95 6.40
N TYR A 250 -20.86 18.82 6.86
CA TYR A 250 -21.58 17.53 6.83
C TYR A 250 -21.24 16.65 8.03
N THR A 251 -22.11 15.67 8.26
CA THR A 251 -21.83 14.53 9.15
C THR A 251 -22.34 13.26 8.50
N GLY A 252 -21.59 12.19 8.59
CA GLY A 252 -21.93 10.93 7.91
C GLY A 252 -21.33 9.71 8.58
N LEU A 253 -21.87 8.56 8.19
CA LEU A 253 -21.43 7.26 8.66
C LEU A 253 -21.51 6.23 7.52
N SER A 254 -20.68 5.20 7.61
CA SER A 254 -20.70 4.06 6.70
C SER A 254 -20.40 2.75 7.45
N PHE A 255 -20.81 1.67 6.82
CA PHE A 255 -20.47 0.30 7.21
C PHE A 255 -20.10 -0.47 5.95
N SER A 256 -19.08 -1.32 6.04
CA SER A 256 -18.73 -2.28 4.99
C SER A 256 -18.31 -3.61 5.61
N ARG A 257 -18.61 -4.69 4.87
CA ARG A 257 -18.12 -6.04 5.13
C ARG A 257 -17.39 -6.55 3.90
N SER A 258 -16.20 -7.09 4.11
CA SER A 258 -15.36 -7.68 3.07
C SER A 258 -14.99 -9.10 3.43
N GLU A 259 -14.99 -9.98 2.44
CA GLU A 259 -14.57 -11.38 2.54
C GLU A 259 -13.56 -11.65 1.44
N ASN A 260 -12.48 -12.37 1.76
CA ASN A 260 -11.43 -12.70 0.82
C ASN A 260 -10.87 -14.08 1.12
N LYS A 261 -10.85 -14.96 0.11
CA LYS A 261 -10.28 -16.30 0.19
C LYS A 261 -9.29 -16.49 -0.95
N TYR A 262 -8.05 -16.84 -0.64
CA TYR A 262 -7.01 -16.96 -1.66
C TYR A 262 -5.97 -18.00 -1.29
N GLY A 263 -5.40 -18.63 -2.32
CA GLY A 263 -4.25 -19.53 -2.19
C GLY A 263 -2.96 -18.75 -1.95
N VAL A 264 -2.03 -19.38 -1.25
CA VAL A 264 -0.68 -18.86 -0.98
C VAL A 264 0.30 -19.65 -1.85
N PRO A 265 0.85 -19.05 -2.93
CA PRO A 265 1.87 -19.70 -3.74
C PRO A 265 3.19 -19.79 -2.99
N GLY A 266 4.05 -20.74 -3.34
CA GLY A 266 5.36 -20.90 -2.71
C GLY A 266 6.04 -22.20 -3.09
N GLU A 267 7.15 -22.50 -2.42
CA GLU A 267 7.90 -23.75 -2.63
C GLU A 267 7.04 -24.98 -2.30
N HIS A 268 6.19 -24.85 -1.27
CA HIS A 268 5.29 -25.89 -0.77
C HIS A 268 3.84 -25.69 -1.22
N ALA A 269 3.62 -25.20 -2.44
CA ALA A 269 2.28 -25.01 -2.99
C ALA A 269 1.43 -26.28 -3.03
N ASP A 270 2.02 -27.49 -2.93
CA ASP A 270 1.37 -28.77 -2.78
C ASP A 270 0.66 -28.95 -1.40
N ASN A 271 1.04 -28.19 -0.38
CA ASN A 271 0.32 -28.13 0.90
C ASN A 271 -1.04 -27.42 0.75
N LEU A 272 -1.28 -26.75 -0.39
CA LEU A 272 -2.53 -26.06 -0.69
C LEU A 272 -2.97 -25.09 0.40
N THR A 273 -2.01 -24.42 1.04
CA THR A 273 -2.30 -23.40 2.05
C THR A 273 -3.09 -22.26 1.44
N TYR A 274 -4.17 -21.86 2.09
CA TYR A 274 -4.98 -20.73 1.70
C TYR A 274 -5.37 -19.89 2.92
N VAL A 275 -5.64 -18.63 2.67
CA VAL A 275 -6.15 -17.69 3.68
C VAL A 275 -7.64 -17.49 3.47
N ASP A 276 -8.42 -17.53 4.56
CA ASP A 276 -9.85 -17.21 4.61
C ASP A 276 -10.07 -16.04 5.56
N MET A 277 -10.46 -14.87 5.02
CA MET A 277 -10.44 -13.57 5.67
C MET A 277 -11.81 -12.91 5.66
N GLU A 278 -12.21 -12.36 6.81
CA GLU A 278 -13.37 -11.50 6.99
C GLU A 278 -12.97 -10.18 7.66
N SER A 279 -13.59 -9.07 7.24
CA SER A 279 -13.39 -7.75 7.84
C SER A 279 -14.68 -6.96 7.85
N ASP A 280 -15.11 -6.52 9.03
CA ASP A 280 -16.21 -5.59 9.25
C ASP A 280 -15.64 -4.21 9.61
N ARG A 281 -16.13 -3.17 8.95
CA ARG A 281 -15.65 -1.80 9.16
C ARG A 281 -16.82 -0.83 9.34
N PHE A 282 -16.71 0.02 10.35
CA PHE A 282 -17.61 1.15 10.57
C PHE A 282 -16.81 2.44 10.56
N GLU A 283 -17.34 3.48 9.90
CA GLU A 283 -16.74 4.81 9.86
C GLU A 283 -17.74 5.90 10.22
N PHE A 284 -17.24 6.93 10.87
CA PHE A 284 -17.94 8.20 11.07
C PHE A 284 -17.02 9.35 10.66
N ARG A 285 -17.54 10.26 9.84
CA ARG A 285 -16.84 11.50 9.45
C ARG A 285 -17.76 12.69 9.62
N SER A 286 -17.18 13.79 10.08
CA SER A 286 -17.89 15.07 10.18
C SER A 286 -16.90 16.21 9.94
N GLU A 287 -17.32 17.19 9.17
CA GLU A 287 -16.61 18.45 8.99
C GLU A 287 -17.58 19.60 9.19
N ILE A 288 -17.22 20.54 10.04
CA ILE A 288 -18.07 21.64 10.44
C ILE A 288 -17.26 22.93 10.36
N GLU A 289 -17.67 23.84 9.46
CA GLU A 289 -17.14 25.19 9.39
C GLU A 289 -17.61 26.01 10.60
N VAL A 290 -16.71 26.71 11.25
CA VAL A 290 -16.98 27.49 12.46
C VAL A 290 -17.27 28.93 12.10
N SER A 291 -18.54 29.30 12.04
CA SER A 291 -18.97 30.67 11.77
C SER A 291 -18.75 31.56 12.97
N GLY A 292 -18.22 32.78 12.77
CA GLY A 292 -18.05 33.81 13.79
C GLY A 292 -16.81 33.66 14.69
N SER A 293 -15.93 32.75 14.41
CA SER A 293 -14.57 32.73 14.97
C SER A 293 -13.64 33.57 14.08
N GLU A 294 -12.69 34.27 14.70
CA GLU A 294 -11.66 35.05 13.98
C GLU A 294 -10.40 34.19 13.68
N TRP A 295 -10.32 32.99 14.24
CA TRP A 295 -9.11 32.16 14.16
C TRP A 295 -9.39 30.68 13.89
N LEU A 296 -10.55 30.14 14.22
CA LEU A 296 -10.92 28.74 14.00
C LEU A 296 -11.82 28.64 12.77
N ASN A 297 -11.37 27.94 11.73
CA ASN A 297 -12.06 27.81 10.47
C ASN A 297 -13.00 26.59 10.45
N SER A 298 -12.48 25.43 10.83
CA SER A 298 -13.26 24.20 10.82
C SER A 298 -12.83 23.22 11.90
N ILE A 299 -13.73 22.26 12.17
CA ILE A 299 -13.47 21.10 13.03
C ILE A 299 -13.77 19.86 12.19
N ARG A 300 -12.79 18.98 12.07
CA ARG A 300 -12.91 17.68 11.38
C ARG A 300 -12.82 16.55 12.40
N LEU A 301 -13.77 15.62 12.31
CA LEU A 301 -13.86 14.41 13.13
C LEU A 301 -13.82 13.20 12.21
N ASN A 302 -12.88 12.31 12.44
CA ASN A 302 -12.78 11.01 11.78
C ASN A 302 -12.76 9.95 12.87
N PHE A 303 -13.57 8.92 12.72
CA PHE A 303 -13.59 7.76 13.58
C PHE A 303 -13.76 6.51 12.73
N GLY A 304 -12.97 5.47 13.00
CA GLY A 304 -13.04 4.15 12.41
C GLY A 304 -13.11 3.08 13.50
N TYR A 305 -13.88 2.05 13.24
CA TYR A 305 -13.88 0.78 13.97
C TYR A 305 -13.67 -0.33 12.96
N GLY A 306 -12.85 -1.32 13.31
CA GLY A 306 -12.63 -2.51 12.52
C GLY A 306 -12.66 -3.76 13.38
N ASP A 307 -13.23 -4.82 12.81
CA ASP A 307 -13.21 -6.19 13.34
C ASP A 307 -12.72 -7.09 12.20
N TYR A 308 -11.55 -7.68 12.41
CA TYR A 308 -10.82 -8.44 11.39
C TYR A 308 -10.49 -9.83 11.91
N LYS A 309 -10.69 -10.80 11.04
CA LYS A 309 -10.29 -12.18 11.24
C LYS A 309 -9.76 -12.77 9.96
N HIS A 310 -8.64 -13.49 10.02
CA HIS A 310 -8.31 -14.48 8.99
C HIS A 310 -7.77 -15.77 9.59
N SER A 311 -7.96 -16.86 8.86
CA SER A 311 -7.41 -18.17 9.19
C SER A 311 -6.52 -18.65 8.05
N GLU A 312 -5.35 -19.14 8.39
CA GLU A 312 -4.45 -19.86 7.50
C GLU A 312 -4.78 -21.35 7.60
N ILE A 313 -5.12 -21.96 6.46
CA ILE A 313 -5.64 -23.31 6.39
C ILE A 313 -4.89 -24.07 5.31
N GLY A 314 -4.36 -25.25 5.65
CA GLY A 314 -3.56 -26.05 4.73
C GLY A 314 -3.55 -27.52 5.07
N TYR A 315 -2.77 -28.30 4.34
CA TYR A 315 -2.50 -29.69 4.66
C TYR A 315 -1.24 -29.78 5.51
N GLU A 316 -1.32 -30.50 6.62
CA GLU A 316 -0.10 -30.99 7.25
C GLU A 316 0.53 -32.10 6.38
N ASN A 317 1.83 -31.95 6.10
CA ASN A 317 2.61 -32.91 5.31
C ASN A 317 2.01 -33.24 3.92
N GLY A 318 1.37 -32.27 3.26
CA GLY A 318 0.85 -32.42 1.89
C GLY A 318 -0.32 -33.41 1.74
N ALA A 319 -1.03 -33.75 2.82
CA ALA A 319 -2.11 -34.74 2.80
C ALA A 319 -3.34 -34.33 3.62
N PRO A 320 -4.58 -34.62 3.13
CA PRO A 320 -5.81 -34.36 3.88
C PRO A 320 -5.81 -34.98 5.29
N PRO A 321 -6.55 -34.40 6.28
CA PRO A 321 -7.50 -33.29 6.10
C PRO A 321 -6.85 -31.91 6.06
N PHE A 322 -7.59 -30.86 5.64
CA PHE A 322 -7.23 -29.49 5.88
C PHE A 322 -7.29 -29.18 7.37
N GLU A 323 -6.29 -28.49 7.89
CA GLU A 323 -6.21 -28.04 9.27
C GLU A 323 -5.98 -26.54 9.33
N THR A 324 -6.46 -25.88 10.39
CA THR A 324 -6.19 -24.46 10.61
C THR A 324 -4.85 -24.33 11.34
N HIS A 325 -3.88 -23.75 10.70
CA HIS A 325 -2.53 -23.54 11.23
C HIS A 325 -2.52 -22.36 12.21
N ALA A 326 -3.03 -21.22 11.80
CA ALA A 326 -3.15 -20.02 12.61
C ALA A 326 -4.45 -19.27 12.31
N THR A 327 -4.96 -18.54 13.31
CA THR A 327 -6.04 -17.58 13.17
C THR A 327 -5.62 -16.26 13.78
N TYR A 328 -5.66 -15.21 12.99
CA TYR A 328 -5.33 -13.84 13.38
C TYR A 328 -6.61 -13.06 13.60
N LEU A 329 -6.70 -12.40 14.73
CA LEU A 329 -7.84 -11.59 15.16
C LEU A 329 -7.34 -10.18 15.47
N ARG A 330 -7.99 -9.16 14.95
CA ARG A 330 -7.71 -7.77 15.30
C ARG A 330 -8.99 -6.97 15.37
N GLU A 331 -9.28 -6.38 16.53
CA GLU A 331 -10.41 -5.48 16.74
C GLU A 331 -9.89 -4.14 17.26
N GLY A 332 -10.42 -3.02 16.75
CA GLY A 332 -9.92 -1.73 17.21
C GLY A 332 -10.74 -0.52 16.83
N TYR A 333 -10.35 0.61 17.42
CA TYR A 333 -10.96 1.92 17.23
C TYR A 333 -9.89 2.97 16.96
N GLU A 334 -10.05 3.77 15.93
CA GLU A 334 -9.22 4.94 15.68
C GLU A 334 -10.07 6.21 15.63
N GLY A 335 -9.62 7.25 16.29
CA GLY A 335 -10.30 8.54 16.28
C GLY A 335 -9.34 9.69 16.11
N ARG A 336 -9.72 10.67 15.31
CA ARG A 336 -8.96 11.91 15.12
C ARG A 336 -9.88 13.11 15.16
N ILE A 337 -9.46 14.14 15.93
CA ILE A 337 -10.07 15.45 15.96
C ILE A 337 -9.04 16.45 15.47
N VAL A 338 -9.40 17.23 14.46
CA VAL A 338 -8.52 18.23 13.83
C VAL A 338 -9.23 19.58 13.88
N PHE A 339 -8.52 20.60 14.32
CA PHE A 339 -8.93 22.00 14.36
C PHE A 339 -8.13 22.77 13.33
N ASP A 340 -8.80 23.29 12.30
CA ASP A 340 -8.16 24.15 11.29
C ASP A 340 -8.25 25.59 11.74
N HIS A 341 -7.14 26.32 11.66
CA HIS A 341 -7.09 27.69 12.13
C HIS A 341 -6.25 28.61 11.24
N ASP A 342 -6.62 29.90 11.28
CA ASP A 342 -5.85 31.01 10.72
C ASP A 342 -5.61 32.07 11.80
N ILE A 343 -4.35 32.38 12.07
CA ILE A 343 -3.93 33.39 13.03
C ILE A 343 -2.97 34.39 12.35
N GLY A 344 -3.52 35.46 11.77
CA GLY A 344 -2.77 36.42 11.01
C GLY A 344 -2.29 35.83 9.68
N GLU A 345 -0.96 35.66 9.53
CA GLU A 345 -0.31 35.04 8.35
C GLU A 345 0.03 33.56 8.59
N LEU A 346 -0.33 33.00 9.75
CA LEU A 346 -0.19 31.59 10.07
C LEU A 346 -1.50 30.88 9.80
N SER A 347 -1.48 29.87 8.95
CA SER A 347 -2.53 28.89 8.78
C SER A 347 -2.05 27.53 9.24
N GLY A 348 -2.91 26.77 9.90
CA GLY A 348 -2.45 25.52 10.47
C GLY A 348 -3.53 24.61 10.97
N VAL A 349 -3.07 23.45 11.46
CA VAL A 349 -3.94 22.52 12.17
C VAL A 349 -3.27 22.01 13.44
N PHE A 350 -4.07 21.81 14.46
CA PHE A 350 -3.69 21.03 15.63
C PHE A 350 -4.74 19.98 15.91
N GLY A 351 -4.33 18.92 16.57
CA GLY A 351 -5.30 17.85 16.83
C GLY A 351 -4.84 16.81 17.82
N LEU A 352 -5.83 15.97 18.13
CA LEU A 352 -5.69 14.77 18.96
C LEU A 352 -5.97 13.54 18.11
N HIS A 353 -5.19 12.49 18.30
CA HIS A 353 -5.34 11.20 17.64
C HIS A 353 -5.27 10.09 18.68
N GLY A 354 -6.19 9.14 18.61
CA GLY A 354 -6.21 7.93 19.44
C GLY A 354 -6.43 6.70 18.59
N LEU A 355 -5.69 5.63 18.88
CA LEU A 355 -5.86 4.29 18.31
C LEU A 355 -5.77 3.29 19.46
N PHE A 356 -6.76 2.42 19.55
CA PHE A 356 -6.90 1.38 20.58
C PHE A 356 -7.25 0.09 19.86
N ASP A 357 -6.43 -0.93 19.99
CA ASP A 357 -6.68 -2.21 19.33
C ASP A 357 -6.22 -3.40 20.18
N GLU A 358 -6.96 -4.48 20.01
CA GLU A 358 -6.64 -5.82 20.52
C GLU A 358 -6.20 -6.68 19.34
N PHE A 359 -5.07 -7.36 19.49
CA PHE A 359 -4.52 -8.28 18.51
C PHE A 359 -4.28 -9.63 19.15
N LYS A 360 -4.71 -10.72 18.52
CA LYS A 360 -4.51 -12.10 18.97
C LYS A 360 -4.13 -13.01 17.83
N ILE A 361 -3.31 -14.01 18.14
CA ILE A 361 -3.02 -15.14 17.25
C ILE A 361 -3.39 -16.42 17.99
N GLU A 362 -4.29 -17.20 17.38
CA GLU A 362 -4.70 -18.51 17.88
C GLU A 362 -4.20 -19.58 16.91
N GLY A 363 -3.75 -20.73 17.43
CA GLY A 363 -3.28 -21.85 16.62
C GLY A 363 -1.88 -22.31 17.02
N HIS A 364 -1.38 -23.29 16.30
CA HIS A 364 -0.15 -23.99 16.69
C HIS A 364 1.05 -23.67 15.77
N GLU A 365 0.89 -22.94 14.71
CA GLU A 365 1.98 -22.47 13.83
C GLU A 365 2.10 -20.95 13.85
N SER A 366 1.93 -20.37 15.05
CA SER A 366 2.03 -18.93 15.21
C SER A 366 3.49 -18.49 15.35
N ILE A 367 3.86 -17.45 14.64
CA ILE A 367 5.16 -16.77 14.78
C ILE A 367 5.43 -16.29 16.21
N LEU A 368 4.40 -16.10 17.03
CA LEU A 368 4.51 -15.67 18.42
C LEU A 368 4.41 -16.81 19.43
N SER A 369 4.20 -18.06 19.00
CA SER A 369 4.16 -19.22 19.87
C SER A 369 5.49 -19.98 19.76
N GLY A 370 6.22 -20.08 20.88
CA GLY A 370 7.49 -20.81 20.89
C GLY A 370 7.37 -22.29 20.54
N LEU A 371 8.50 -22.91 20.20
CA LEU A 371 8.63 -24.33 19.80
C LEU A 371 8.01 -25.36 20.75
N THR A 372 7.63 -24.97 21.96
CA THR A 372 7.12 -25.91 22.98
C THR A 372 5.70 -26.36 22.71
N LYS A 373 4.94 -25.71 21.81
CA LYS A 373 3.52 -26.01 21.69
C LYS A 373 3.16 -26.97 20.55
N THR A 374 4.00 -27.24 19.55
CA THR A 374 3.33 -27.67 18.35
C THR A 374 3.96 -28.62 17.37
N TRP A 375 5.20 -28.73 17.29
CA TRP A 375 5.74 -29.84 16.49
C TRP A 375 5.66 -31.13 17.28
N SER A 376 4.53 -31.31 17.97
CA SER A 376 4.33 -32.30 18.98
C SER A 376 3.95 -33.55 18.33
N ASP A 377 3.87 -34.17 17.66
CA ASP A 377 3.34 -35.53 17.81
C ASP A 377 4.03 -36.65 17.06
N ALA A 378 4.82 -36.48 16.08
CA ALA A 378 5.51 -37.58 15.44
C ALA A 378 6.97 -37.78 15.90
N THR A 379 7.62 -36.78 16.48
CA THR A 379 9.03 -36.82 16.80
C THR A 379 9.45 -36.18 18.13
N ALA A 380 8.52 -35.81 18.96
CA ALA A 380 8.75 -35.28 20.33
C ALA A 380 9.57 -36.18 21.30
N ALA A 381 10.12 -37.26 20.81
CA ALA A 381 11.10 -38.05 21.55
C ALA A 381 12.53 -37.50 21.42
N ALA A 382 12.79 -36.57 20.52
CA ALA A 382 14.06 -35.83 20.49
C ALA A 382 13.89 -34.60 21.36
N THR A 383 14.17 -34.73 22.60
CA THR A 383 14.36 -33.74 23.67
C THR A 383 14.85 -32.39 23.11
N ALA A 384 13.92 -31.54 22.63
CA ALA A 384 14.20 -30.11 22.53
C ALA A 384 14.30 -29.56 23.96
N THR A 385 15.50 -29.54 24.52
CA THR A 385 15.81 -28.92 25.82
C THR A 385 16.14 -27.44 25.68
N SER A 386 15.83 -26.81 24.53
CA SER A 386 15.94 -25.37 24.39
C SER A 386 14.72 -24.71 25.03
N THR A 387 14.94 -23.99 26.11
CA THR A 387 14.00 -23.01 26.62
C THR A 387 13.73 -22.00 25.49
N PRO A 388 12.46 -21.68 25.17
CA PRO A 388 12.17 -20.63 24.22
C PRO A 388 13.00 -19.37 24.52
N SER A 389 13.54 -18.71 23.50
CA SER A 389 14.35 -17.50 23.70
C SER A 389 13.50 -16.33 24.12
N ASN A 390 12.24 -16.31 23.73
CA ASN A 390 11.26 -15.28 24.01
C ASN A 390 10.01 -15.85 24.73
N PRO A 391 9.28 -15.02 25.49
CA PRO A 391 8.01 -15.43 26.09
C PRO A 391 6.95 -15.66 25.00
N ASP A 392 6.07 -16.63 25.20
CA ASP A 392 4.89 -16.83 24.38
C ASP A 392 3.96 -15.61 24.53
N ILE A 393 3.57 -15.00 23.41
CA ILE A 393 2.60 -13.91 23.36
C ILE A 393 1.31 -14.45 22.72
N GLU A 394 0.23 -14.53 23.51
CA GLU A 394 -1.10 -14.96 23.01
C GLU A 394 -1.91 -13.79 22.46
N GLY A 395 -1.58 -12.56 22.86
CA GLY A 395 -2.25 -11.36 22.40
C GLY A 395 -1.61 -10.08 22.94
N GLU A 396 -2.04 -8.98 22.38
CA GLU A 396 -1.63 -7.61 22.72
C GLU A 396 -2.86 -6.71 22.77
N ASP A 397 -3.00 -5.96 23.88
CA ASP A 397 -3.88 -4.81 23.96
C ASP A 397 -3.04 -3.54 23.78
N SER A 398 -3.27 -2.76 22.73
CA SER A 398 -2.51 -1.56 22.48
C SER A 398 -3.34 -0.28 22.63
N SER A 399 -2.71 0.76 23.16
CA SER A 399 -3.29 2.09 23.28
C SER A 399 -2.32 3.15 22.82
N ARG A 400 -2.70 3.90 21.78
CA ARG A 400 -1.90 4.97 21.22
C ARG A 400 -2.63 6.30 21.35
N ILE A 401 -1.98 7.30 21.92
CA ILE A 401 -2.50 8.67 22.01
C ILE A 401 -1.45 9.61 21.48
N ALA A 402 -1.85 10.56 20.63
CA ALA A 402 -0.94 11.53 20.06
C ALA A 402 -1.53 12.93 19.98
N LEU A 403 -0.65 13.91 20.07
CA LEU A 403 -0.89 15.33 19.84
C LEU A 403 -0.04 15.78 18.67
N PHE A 404 -0.59 16.59 17.79
CA PHE A 404 0.14 17.13 16.65
C PHE A 404 -0.26 18.59 16.39
N LEU A 405 0.70 19.32 15.82
CA LEU A 405 0.56 20.69 15.36
C LEU A 405 1.32 20.81 14.04
N ILE A 406 0.69 21.35 13.03
CA ILE A 406 1.29 21.63 11.71
C ILE A 406 0.91 23.04 11.31
N GLU A 407 1.90 23.86 11.01
CA GLU A 407 1.76 25.26 10.68
C GLU A 407 2.33 25.57 9.31
N GLU A 408 1.71 26.51 8.64
CA GLU A 408 2.15 27.10 7.40
C GLU A 408 2.20 28.61 7.53
N TYR A 409 3.22 29.22 6.95
CA TYR A 409 3.46 30.65 6.97
C TYR A 409 3.83 31.16 5.58
N ASP A 410 3.04 32.08 5.03
CA ASP A 410 3.34 32.76 3.79
C ASP A 410 4.36 33.88 4.06
N TRP A 411 5.66 33.60 3.76
CA TRP A 411 6.74 34.56 3.96
C TRP A 411 6.66 35.73 3.00
N ASP A 412 6.32 35.45 1.76
CA ASP A 412 6.02 36.41 0.69
C ASP A 412 5.10 35.70 -0.35
N ASP A 413 4.60 36.45 -1.35
CA ASP A 413 3.71 35.96 -2.38
C ASP A 413 4.21 34.71 -3.15
N ALA A 414 5.49 34.39 -3.04
CA ALA A 414 6.15 33.28 -3.74
C ALA A 414 6.76 32.23 -2.82
N THR A 415 6.86 32.51 -1.51
CA THR A 415 7.59 31.65 -0.57
C THR A 415 6.72 31.27 0.60
N ARG A 416 6.56 29.98 0.79
CA ARG A 416 5.81 29.38 1.88
C ARG A 416 6.73 28.53 2.75
N LEU A 417 6.61 28.67 4.05
CA LEU A 417 7.29 27.86 5.05
C LEU A 417 6.29 26.95 5.71
N ASN A 418 6.66 25.70 5.99
CA ASN A 418 5.86 24.84 6.83
C ASN A 418 6.71 24.24 7.96
N ALA A 419 6.06 23.91 9.06
CA ALA A 419 6.67 23.21 10.18
C ALA A 419 5.62 22.34 10.87
N GLY A 420 6.04 21.22 11.40
CA GLY A 420 5.13 20.35 12.13
C GLY A 420 5.84 19.58 13.21
N ILE A 421 5.09 19.25 14.26
CA ILE A 421 5.52 18.42 15.37
C ILE A 421 4.42 17.44 15.75
N ARG A 422 4.82 16.25 16.20
CA ARG A 422 3.95 15.24 16.80
C ARG A 422 4.64 14.59 17.98
N TRP A 423 3.90 14.44 19.05
CA TRP A 423 4.23 13.57 20.16
C TRP A 423 3.23 12.42 20.22
N GLU A 424 3.71 11.22 20.50
CA GLU A 424 2.88 10.02 20.56
C GLU A 424 3.32 9.17 21.75
N HIS A 425 2.37 8.63 22.47
CA HIS A 425 2.55 7.64 23.52
C HIS A 425 1.83 6.35 23.14
N LEU A 426 2.52 5.23 23.25
CA LEU A 426 2.03 3.89 22.95
C LEU A 426 2.25 3.01 24.18
N GLY A 427 1.15 2.57 24.79
CA GLY A 427 1.13 1.54 25.84
C GLY A 427 0.72 0.20 25.21
N ARG A 428 1.36 -0.87 25.61
CA ARG A 428 1.07 -2.24 25.21
C ARG A 428 1.03 -3.14 26.41
N ASP A 429 -0.10 -3.81 26.57
CA ASP A 429 -0.32 -4.83 27.60
C ASP A 429 -0.26 -6.19 26.90
N TYR A 430 0.70 -7.01 27.27
CA TYR A 430 0.94 -8.31 26.64
C TYR A 430 0.40 -9.45 27.51
N GLN A 431 -0.29 -10.39 26.85
CA GLN A 431 -0.64 -11.66 27.49
C GLN A 431 0.58 -12.60 27.40
N GLY A 432 1.29 -12.79 28.51
CA GLY A 432 2.45 -13.68 28.57
C GLY A 432 3.77 -13.03 28.98
N THR A 433 3.91 -11.72 28.92
CA THR A 433 5.12 -10.98 29.32
C THR A 433 4.83 -9.65 29.99
N ALA A 434 5.85 -8.87 30.31
CA ALA A 434 5.72 -7.56 30.91
C ALA A 434 5.22 -6.51 29.90
N ASP A 435 4.37 -5.63 30.37
CA ASP A 435 3.87 -4.49 29.62
C ASP A 435 4.99 -3.57 29.13
N ARG A 436 4.74 -2.86 28.06
CA ARG A 436 5.70 -1.93 27.47
C ARG A 436 5.07 -0.59 27.14
N ASP A 437 5.73 0.47 27.60
CA ASP A 437 5.38 1.86 27.29
C ASP A 437 6.49 2.50 26.47
N ASP A 438 6.12 3.10 25.35
CA ASP A 438 7.03 3.85 24.50
C ASP A 438 6.48 5.25 24.22
N SER A 439 7.35 6.24 24.06
CA SER A 439 6.97 7.56 23.57
C SER A 439 7.86 7.95 22.41
N THR A 440 7.24 8.49 21.36
CA THR A 440 7.95 8.92 20.16
C THR A 440 7.70 10.39 19.86
N PHE A 441 8.64 10.99 19.16
CA PHE A 441 8.59 12.36 18.70
C PHE A 441 8.90 12.42 17.21
N SER A 442 8.11 13.21 16.47
CA SER A 442 8.37 13.48 15.06
C SER A 442 8.27 14.97 14.80
N ALA A 443 9.12 15.48 13.92
CA ALA A 443 9.14 16.88 13.51
C ALA A 443 9.52 17.00 12.03
N SER A 444 8.97 18.00 11.34
CA SER A 444 9.40 18.37 10.00
C SER A 444 9.42 19.87 9.81
N GLY A 445 10.18 20.33 8.84
CA GLY A 445 10.17 21.71 8.39
C GLY A 445 10.53 21.77 6.92
N GLY A 446 9.80 22.60 6.19
CA GLY A 446 9.96 22.74 4.75
C GLY A 446 9.84 24.17 4.27
N VAL A 447 10.33 24.39 3.08
CA VAL A 447 10.18 25.62 2.32
C VAL A 447 9.74 25.27 0.90
N SER A 448 8.74 25.98 0.41
CA SER A 448 8.31 25.96 -0.98
C SER A 448 8.44 27.35 -1.57
N ARG A 449 8.99 27.45 -2.79
CA ARG A 449 9.15 28.71 -3.49
C ARG A 449 8.75 28.58 -4.95
N ASP A 450 7.85 29.47 -5.37
CA ASP A 450 7.52 29.68 -6.76
C ASP A 450 8.61 30.52 -7.41
N ILE A 451 9.39 29.90 -8.30
CA ILE A 451 10.42 30.59 -9.07
C ILE A 451 9.76 31.52 -10.11
N ASN A 452 8.65 31.08 -10.63
CA ASN A 452 7.73 31.80 -11.51
C ASN A 452 6.39 31.03 -11.57
N GLU A 453 5.44 31.50 -12.38
CA GLU A 453 4.11 30.89 -12.52
C GLU A 453 4.11 29.41 -12.99
N LEU A 454 5.23 28.91 -13.51
CA LEU A 454 5.36 27.57 -14.06
C LEU A 454 6.17 26.62 -13.18
N TRP A 455 7.09 27.13 -12.37
CA TRP A 455 8.07 26.33 -11.66
C TRP A 455 8.03 26.60 -10.16
N ASN A 456 7.95 25.54 -9.41
CA ASN A 456 8.10 25.51 -7.95
C ASN A 456 9.30 24.66 -7.55
N ILE A 457 10.04 25.09 -6.54
CA ILE A 457 11.07 24.31 -5.86
C ILE A 457 10.74 24.20 -4.39
N SER A 458 10.81 23.00 -3.85
CA SER A 458 10.56 22.75 -2.43
C SER A 458 11.69 21.96 -1.80
N GLY A 459 11.91 22.18 -0.52
CA GLY A 459 12.83 21.39 0.28
C GLY A 459 12.22 21.08 1.64
N ASN A 460 12.45 19.86 2.12
CA ASN A 460 11.94 19.38 3.41
C ASN A 460 13.02 18.68 4.21
N LEU A 461 13.04 18.95 5.52
CA LEU A 461 13.83 18.23 6.52
C LEU A 461 12.87 17.53 7.48
N SER A 462 13.13 16.27 7.81
CA SER A 462 12.29 15.51 8.72
C SER A 462 13.10 14.73 9.76
N TYR A 463 12.48 14.57 10.90
CA TYR A 463 12.85 13.64 11.95
C TYR A 463 11.61 12.86 12.35
N SER A 464 11.68 11.53 12.35
CA SER A 464 10.57 10.68 12.73
C SER A 464 11.07 9.50 13.56
N GLU A 465 10.27 9.07 14.52
CA GLU A 465 10.53 7.91 15.36
C GLU A 465 9.41 6.87 15.22
N ARG A 466 9.77 5.58 15.27
CA ARG A 466 8.87 4.41 15.25
C ARG A 466 9.26 3.45 16.38
N THR A 467 8.28 2.98 17.13
CA THR A 467 8.47 1.88 18.07
C THR A 467 8.57 0.55 17.32
N PRO A 468 9.36 -0.42 17.78
CA PRO A 468 9.32 -1.79 17.26
C PRO A 468 7.93 -2.40 17.42
N ASP A 469 7.55 -3.26 16.48
CA ASP A 469 6.31 -4.03 16.54
C ASP A 469 6.44 -5.27 17.44
N THR A 470 5.32 -5.88 17.80
CA THR A 470 5.27 -7.07 18.66
C THR A 470 5.97 -8.26 18.04
N ALA A 471 5.82 -8.49 16.73
CA ALA A 471 6.57 -9.53 16.04
C ALA A 471 8.08 -9.26 16.03
N GLU A 472 8.49 -8.01 15.84
CA GLU A 472 9.92 -7.63 15.90
C GLU A 472 10.52 -7.85 17.31
N LEU A 473 9.71 -7.73 18.35
CA LEU A 473 10.15 -7.90 19.75
C LEU A 473 10.13 -9.37 20.22
N TYR A 474 9.10 -10.11 19.84
CA TYR A 474 8.76 -11.36 20.53
C TYR A 474 8.53 -12.56 19.60
N ALA A 475 8.77 -12.44 18.29
CA ALA A 475 8.72 -13.61 17.41
C ALA A 475 9.61 -14.74 17.97
N ASP A 476 9.10 -15.97 17.97
CA ASP A 476 9.83 -17.18 18.36
C ASP A 476 9.14 -18.41 17.76
N GLY A 477 9.07 -18.46 16.41
CA GLY A 477 8.34 -19.51 15.71
C GLY A 477 8.63 -19.57 14.21
N PRO A 478 8.14 -20.65 13.58
CA PRO A 478 8.19 -20.77 12.12
C PRO A 478 7.26 -19.71 11.47
N HIS A 479 7.70 -19.19 10.35
CA HIS A 479 6.94 -18.24 9.56
C HIS A 479 6.93 -18.68 8.10
N HIS A 480 5.77 -19.13 7.61
CA HIS A 480 5.63 -19.72 6.27
C HIS A 480 5.99 -18.74 5.16
N ALA A 481 5.57 -17.48 5.27
CA ALA A 481 5.84 -16.48 4.23
C ALA A 481 7.33 -16.17 4.05
N THR A 482 8.14 -16.31 5.09
CA THR A 482 9.59 -16.08 5.02
C THR A 482 10.39 -17.37 4.87
N GLU A 483 9.71 -18.51 4.94
CA GLU A 483 10.31 -19.85 4.98
C GLU A 483 11.47 -19.91 5.98
N ALA A 484 11.25 -19.37 7.19
CA ALA A 484 12.28 -19.22 8.20
C ALA A 484 11.72 -19.39 9.61
N TYR A 485 12.59 -19.74 10.55
CA TYR A 485 12.32 -19.59 11.97
C TYR A 485 12.72 -18.18 12.40
N GLU A 486 11.76 -17.37 12.83
CA GLU A 486 12.00 -15.97 13.19
C GLU A 486 12.14 -15.80 14.71
N ILE A 487 13.13 -15.01 15.11
CA ILE A 487 13.42 -14.71 16.52
C ILE A 487 13.37 -13.20 16.70
N GLY A 488 12.45 -12.74 17.55
CA GLY A 488 12.32 -11.35 17.95
C GLY A 488 13.39 -10.94 18.97
N ASN A 489 13.53 -9.63 19.17
CA ASN A 489 14.49 -9.09 20.12
C ASN A 489 13.83 -8.08 21.07
N PRO A 490 13.53 -8.48 22.33
CA PRO A 490 12.90 -7.61 23.33
C PRO A 490 13.69 -6.33 23.66
N ASN A 491 14.98 -6.30 23.32
CA ASN A 491 15.87 -5.17 23.59
C ASN A 491 15.91 -4.12 22.46
N LEU A 492 15.12 -4.31 21.41
CA LEU A 492 15.02 -3.32 20.33
C LEU A 492 14.58 -1.96 20.86
N LYS A 493 15.25 -0.93 20.37
CA LYS A 493 14.97 0.46 20.69
C LYS A 493 14.14 1.09 19.60
N THR A 494 13.48 2.19 19.94
CA THR A 494 12.83 3.09 18.99
C THR A 494 13.73 3.37 17.79
N GLU A 495 13.22 3.11 16.60
CA GLU A 495 13.85 3.44 15.33
C GLU A 495 13.71 4.94 15.08
N SER A 496 14.73 5.59 14.57
CA SER A 496 14.65 7.01 14.20
C SER A 496 15.21 7.26 12.80
N ALA A 497 14.49 8.07 12.02
CA ALA A 497 14.85 8.49 10.68
C ALA A 497 15.08 9.99 10.59
N ARG A 498 16.08 10.40 9.81
CA ARG A 498 16.35 11.80 9.43
C ARG A 498 16.34 11.88 7.93
N GLY A 499 15.39 12.63 7.40
CA GLY A 499 15.17 12.81 5.97
C GLY A 499 15.53 14.20 5.48
N LEU A 500 16.05 14.25 4.26
CA LEU A 500 16.16 15.44 3.43
C LEU A 500 15.55 15.15 2.08
N GLU A 501 14.69 16.02 1.60
CA GLU A 501 14.08 15.91 0.29
C GLU A 501 14.12 17.25 -0.44
N ILE A 502 14.37 17.20 -1.74
CA ILE A 502 14.30 18.38 -2.64
C ILE A 502 13.38 17.98 -3.80
N ILE A 503 12.42 18.84 -4.10
CA ILE A 503 11.43 18.62 -5.15
C ILE A 503 11.42 19.82 -6.08
N ILE A 504 11.40 19.56 -7.37
CA ILE A 504 11.22 20.57 -8.42
C ILE A 504 9.98 20.19 -9.20
N ARG A 505 9.00 21.09 -9.26
CA ARG A 505 7.75 20.89 -10.00
C ARG A 505 7.58 21.89 -11.12
N LYS A 506 7.03 21.40 -12.22
CA LYS A 506 6.48 22.21 -13.28
C LYS A 506 5.00 21.87 -13.42
N THR A 507 4.14 22.79 -13.00
CA THR A 507 2.70 22.53 -12.81
C THR A 507 1.81 22.98 -13.94
N LYS A 508 2.31 23.86 -14.84
CA LYS A 508 1.52 24.49 -15.90
C LYS A 508 2.21 24.38 -17.27
N GLY A 509 1.40 24.47 -18.32
CA GLY A 509 1.83 24.44 -19.72
C GLY A 509 1.72 23.06 -20.35
N LYS A 510 2.22 22.93 -21.60
CA LYS A 510 2.15 21.68 -22.35
C LYS A 510 3.02 20.56 -21.79
N VAL A 511 4.04 20.91 -21.03
CA VAL A 511 4.89 19.97 -20.31
C VAL A 511 4.72 20.25 -18.82
N THR A 512 4.32 19.22 -18.06
CA THR A 512 4.24 19.22 -16.61
C THR A 512 5.10 18.08 -16.06
N GLY A 513 5.38 18.08 -14.77
CA GLY A 513 6.13 16.99 -14.17
C GLY A 513 6.78 17.36 -12.84
N GLN A 514 7.38 16.34 -12.23
CA GLN A 514 8.05 16.43 -10.94
C GLN A 514 9.38 15.70 -10.98
N PHE A 515 10.38 16.29 -10.35
CA PHE A 515 11.64 15.65 -9.99
C PHE A 515 11.77 15.69 -8.48
N SER A 516 12.07 14.57 -7.85
CA SER A 516 12.36 14.44 -6.42
C SER A 516 13.69 13.75 -6.21
N ALA A 517 14.48 14.26 -5.27
CA ALA A 517 15.70 13.63 -4.77
C ALA A 517 15.62 13.57 -3.25
N PHE A 518 15.86 12.40 -2.67
CA PHE A 518 15.75 12.21 -1.23
C PHE A 518 16.93 11.44 -0.65
N HIS A 519 17.17 11.68 0.64
CA HIS A 519 18.17 11.00 1.43
C HIS A 519 17.68 10.83 2.87
N THR A 520 17.59 9.59 3.34
CA THR A 520 17.12 9.25 4.69
C THR A 520 18.13 8.39 5.42
N ARG A 521 18.46 8.75 6.63
CA ARG A 521 19.35 7.99 7.53
C ARG A 521 18.57 7.50 8.73
N PHE A 522 18.75 6.23 9.01
CA PHE A 522 18.15 5.56 10.15
C PHE A 522 19.20 5.23 11.20
N ASN A 523 18.80 5.41 12.48
CA ASN A 523 19.43 4.76 13.61
C ASN A 523 18.45 3.74 14.17
N ASN A 524 18.98 2.62 14.68
CA ASN A 524 18.19 1.50 15.18
C ASN A 524 17.15 1.00 14.15
N TYR A 525 17.50 1.00 12.85
CA TYR A 525 16.68 0.42 11.81
C TYR A 525 16.47 -1.05 12.11
N VAL A 526 15.23 -1.47 12.38
CA VAL A 526 14.91 -2.85 12.68
C VAL A 526 14.95 -3.66 11.38
N PHE A 527 15.70 -4.72 11.40
CA PHE A 527 16.01 -5.53 10.22
C PHE A 527 15.97 -7.01 10.59
N LEU A 528 15.34 -7.82 9.78
CA LEU A 528 15.32 -9.26 9.92
C LEU A 528 16.49 -9.85 9.13
N GLU A 529 17.47 -10.39 9.83
CA GLU A 529 18.69 -10.91 9.24
C GLU A 529 18.80 -12.42 9.44
N GLU A 530 19.22 -13.13 8.41
CA GLU A 530 19.53 -14.55 8.50
C GLU A 530 20.85 -14.73 9.25
N VAL A 531 20.78 -15.42 10.37
CA VAL A 531 21.88 -15.65 11.30
C VAL A 531 22.36 -17.11 11.33
N SER A 532 21.67 -18.00 10.61
CA SER A 532 22.18 -19.36 10.42
C SER A 532 23.52 -19.30 9.68
N PRO A 533 24.54 -20.01 10.14
CA PRO A 533 25.76 -20.12 9.38
C PRO A 533 25.44 -20.69 7.99
N GLU A 534 26.13 -20.21 6.95
CA GLU A 534 26.13 -20.92 5.66
C GLU A 534 26.24 -22.41 6.00
N GLN A 535 25.26 -23.20 5.55
CA GLN A 535 25.11 -24.60 5.93
C GLN A 535 26.43 -25.36 5.69
N GLU A 536 27.31 -25.33 6.69
CA GLU A 536 28.54 -26.11 6.64
C GLU A 536 28.16 -27.59 6.74
N ARG A 537 28.30 -28.29 5.64
CA ARG A 537 28.18 -29.74 5.61
C ARG A 537 29.49 -30.36 6.09
N ASP A 538 29.38 -31.45 6.82
CA ASP A 538 30.53 -32.27 7.14
C ASP A 538 31.06 -33.02 5.90
N SER A 539 32.18 -33.73 6.05
CA SER A 539 32.75 -34.53 4.96
C SER A 539 31.88 -35.70 4.49
N GLU A 540 30.78 -35.96 5.15
CA GLU A 540 29.77 -36.99 4.85
C GLU A 540 28.49 -36.40 4.25
N GLY A 541 28.42 -35.04 4.13
CA GLY A 541 27.29 -34.33 3.55
C GLY A 541 26.17 -33.99 4.56
N ASN A 542 26.35 -34.27 5.85
CA ASN A 542 25.37 -33.94 6.89
C ASN A 542 25.56 -32.48 7.33
N LEU A 543 24.46 -31.81 7.68
CA LEU A 543 24.50 -30.48 8.27
C LEU A 543 25.22 -30.51 9.62
N LYS A 544 26.11 -29.54 9.87
CA LYS A 544 26.72 -29.34 11.16
C LYS A 544 25.73 -28.68 12.10
N ASN A 545 25.54 -29.25 13.30
CA ASN A 545 24.66 -28.68 14.32
C ASN A 545 25.12 -27.27 14.69
N ASP A 546 24.19 -26.31 14.61
CA ASP A 546 24.40 -24.97 15.16
C ASP A 546 24.37 -25.02 16.69
N THR A 547 25.44 -24.57 17.32
CA THR A 547 25.57 -24.56 18.80
C THR A 547 24.84 -23.35 19.42
N LYS A 548 24.47 -22.33 18.63
CA LYS A 548 23.78 -21.13 19.11
C LYS A 548 22.26 -21.36 19.20
N TYR A 549 21.70 -22.16 18.29
CA TYR A 549 20.26 -22.46 18.20
C TYR A 549 20.04 -23.98 18.08
N PRO A 550 20.34 -24.77 19.10
CA PRO A 550 20.37 -26.23 19.02
C PRO A 550 18.99 -26.90 18.89
N GLY A 551 17.95 -26.21 18.63
CA GLY A 551 16.60 -26.73 18.35
C GLY A 551 16.05 -26.38 17.00
N ALA A 552 16.53 -25.33 16.39
CA ALA A 552 15.99 -24.84 15.10
C ALA A 552 16.33 -25.76 13.92
N LEU A 553 17.41 -26.53 14.00
CA LEU A 553 17.83 -27.47 12.97
C LEU A 553 17.54 -28.95 13.31
N ASP A 554 17.37 -29.29 14.60
CA ASP A 554 17.18 -30.67 15.08
C ASP A 554 15.70 -31.06 15.27
N GLY A 555 14.75 -30.10 15.16
CA GLY A 555 13.34 -30.31 15.48
C GLY A 555 12.47 -30.76 14.30
N PHE A 556 13.01 -30.83 13.10
CA PHE A 556 12.25 -31.19 11.92
C PHE A 556 12.28 -32.70 11.64
N PRO A 557 11.17 -33.27 11.10
CA PRO A 557 11.11 -34.69 10.71
C PRO A 557 12.30 -35.07 9.79
N ALA A 558 12.81 -36.29 9.96
CA ALA A 558 13.86 -36.80 9.09
C ALA A 558 13.45 -36.70 7.61
N GLY A 559 14.16 -35.87 6.84
CA GLY A 559 13.84 -35.57 5.45
C GLY A 559 13.37 -34.14 5.21
N THR A 560 13.04 -33.36 6.26
CA THR A 560 12.84 -31.92 6.15
C THR A 560 14.16 -31.24 6.56
N GLU A 561 14.78 -30.51 5.65
CA GLU A 561 15.94 -29.68 5.98
C GLU A 561 15.44 -28.53 6.89
N GLY A 562 16.15 -28.21 7.96
CA GLY A 562 15.73 -27.23 8.95
C GLY A 562 15.56 -25.83 8.32
N LEU A 563 14.54 -25.09 8.77
CA LEU A 563 14.32 -23.71 8.34
C LEU A 563 15.54 -22.83 8.69
N PRO A 564 15.95 -21.90 7.82
CA PRO A 564 16.95 -20.91 8.18
C PRO A 564 16.46 -20.08 9.36
N VAL A 565 17.37 -19.74 10.28
CA VAL A 565 17.05 -18.88 11.41
C VAL A 565 17.29 -17.44 11.06
N LYS A 566 16.28 -16.58 11.28
CA LYS A 566 16.35 -15.13 11.12
C LYS A 566 16.09 -14.43 12.45
N GLU A 567 16.93 -13.47 12.80
CA GLU A 567 16.78 -12.65 14.01
C GLU A 567 16.44 -11.21 13.68
N TYR A 568 15.59 -10.59 14.51
CA TYR A 568 15.35 -9.15 14.43
C TYR A 568 16.47 -8.39 15.14
N GLU A 569 17.22 -7.62 14.37
CA GLU A 569 18.32 -6.80 14.84
C GLU A 569 18.13 -5.32 14.53
N SER A 570 18.90 -4.46 15.19
CA SER A 570 18.91 -3.03 14.89
C SER A 570 20.25 -2.58 14.31
N ILE A 571 20.20 -1.98 13.12
CA ILE A 571 21.35 -1.48 12.38
C ILE A 571 21.24 0.02 12.12
N LYS A 572 22.31 0.63 11.63
CA LYS A 572 22.24 1.93 10.93
C LYS A 572 21.97 1.68 9.46
N ALA A 573 20.95 2.32 8.92
CA ALA A 573 20.61 2.21 7.50
C ALA A 573 20.60 3.57 6.80
N GLU A 574 20.74 3.53 5.49
CA GLU A 574 20.70 4.72 4.63
C GLU A 574 19.91 4.40 3.36
N TYR A 575 18.90 5.22 3.08
CA TYR A 575 18.13 5.20 1.85
C TYR A 575 18.35 6.47 1.07
N GLN A 576 18.53 6.36 -0.23
CA GLN A 576 18.63 7.51 -1.12
C GLN A 576 18.10 7.18 -2.50
N GLY A 577 17.50 8.17 -3.16
CA GLY A 577 16.95 7.93 -4.48
C GLY A 577 16.58 9.20 -5.22
N ILE A 578 16.17 8.96 -6.45
CA ILE A 578 15.67 9.98 -7.38
C ILE A 578 14.40 9.41 -8.01
N GLU A 579 13.38 10.27 -8.12
CA GLU A 579 12.10 10.00 -8.78
C GLU A 579 11.84 11.10 -9.80
N VAL A 580 11.36 10.73 -10.97
CA VAL A 580 11.04 11.66 -12.08
C VAL A 580 9.71 11.24 -12.68
N GLU A 581 8.86 12.23 -12.97
CA GLU A 581 7.63 12.06 -13.71
C GLU A 581 7.46 13.26 -14.65
N ILE A 582 7.13 13.01 -15.90
CA ILE A 582 6.97 14.05 -16.93
C ILE A 582 5.78 13.67 -17.82
N ASP A 583 4.86 14.61 -17.96
CA ASP A 583 3.76 14.55 -18.92
C ASP A 583 3.87 15.67 -19.94
N TRP A 584 3.68 15.32 -21.21
CA TRP A 584 3.77 16.25 -22.31
C TRP A 584 2.56 16.16 -23.24
N LEU A 585 1.74 17.22 -23.28
CA LEU A 585 0.74 17.41 -24.33
C LEU A 585 1.46 17.76 -25.64
N ALA A 586 1.90 16.71 -26.36
CA ALA A 586 2.75 16.84 -27.53
C ALA A 586 2.01 17.41 -28.74
N MET A 587 0.76 17.02 -28.92
CA MET A 587 -0.14 17.55 -29.95
C MET A 587 -1.51 17.84 -29.36
N GLU A 588 -2.08 18.93 -29.78
CA GLU A 588 -3.43 19.38 -29.43
C GLU A 588 -4.17 19.70 -30.69
N ASN A 589 -5.23 18.95 -30.99
CA ASN A 589 -6.07 19.13 -32.16
C ASN A 589 -7.55 19.22 -31.75
N PRO A 590 -8.43 19.83 -32.58
CA PRO A 590 -9.84 19.93 -32.25
C PRO A 590 -10.56 18.60 -32.00
N SER A 591 -10.04 17.49 -32.53
CA SER A 591 -10.67 16.15 -32.46
C SER A 591 -9.87 15.11 -31.68
N TRP A 592 -8.61 15.38 -31.35
CA TRP A 592 -7.77 14.46 -30.58
C TRP A 592 -6.56 15.16 -29.99
N ASP A 593 -6.10 14.66 -28.87
CA ASP A 593 -4.87 15.09 -28.19
C ASP A 593 -3.89 13.93 -28.12
N LEU A 594 -2.58 14.22 -28.20
CA LEU A 594 -1.51 13.25 -27.96
C LEU A 594 -0.74 13.67 -26.71
N LEU A 595 -0.81 12.81 -25.71
CA LEU A 595 -0.01 12.92 -24.51
C LEU A 595 1.14 11.92 -24.59
N LEU A 596 2.33 12.36 -24.17
CA LEU A 596 3.50 11.52 -23.95
C LEU A 596 3.85 11.58 -22.48
N SER A 597 4.14 10.42 -21.89
CA SER A 597 4.54 10.32 -20.48
C SER A 597 5.89 9.62 -20.35
N ALA A 598 6.65 10.04 -19.35
CA ALA A 598 7.87 9.38 -18.95
C ALA A 598 7.99 9.40 -17.42
N TYR A 599 8.38 8.28 -16.84
CA TYR A 599 8.71 8.23 -15.43
C TYR A 599 9.94 7.37 -15.18
N GLY A 600 10.59 7.59 -14.06
CA GLY A 600 11.69 6.75 -13.63
C GLY A 600 11.99 6.90 -12.15
N ASP A 601 12.50 5.84 -11.57
CA ASP A 601 12.98 5.83 -10.20
C ASP A 601 14.30 5.06 -10.07
N LEU A 602 15.12 5.55 -9.16
CA LEU A 602 16.36 4.92 -8.76
C LEU A 602 16.46 4.97 -7.25
N LEU A 603 16.56 3.82 -6.62
CA LEU A 603 16.68 3.67 -5.18
C LEU A 603 17.94 2.91 -4.80
N ARG A 604 18.52 3.26 -3.66
CA ARG A 604 19.61 2.55 -3.00
C ARG A 604 19.36 2.49 -1.50
N GLY A 605 19.43 1.30 -0.94
CA GLY A 605 19.42 1.01 0.49
C GLY A 605 20.78 0.44 0.92
N LYS A 606 21.33 0.92 2.03
CA LYS A 606 22.64 0.49 2.54
C LYS A 606 22.59 0.14 4.02
N ASN A 607 23.16 -1.00 4.39
CA ASN A 607 23.54 -1.32 5.75
C ASN A 607 24.81 -0.52 6.10
N LYS A 608 24.74 0.37 7.07
CA LYS A 608 25.85 1.23 7.50
C LYS A 608 26.57 0.70 8.73
N THR A 609 26.04 -0.36 9.37
CA THR A 609 26.66 -1.00 10.51
C THR A 609 27.72 -1.99 10.06
N GLU A 610 27.38 -2.88 9.14
CA GLU A 610 28.23 -3.96 8.65
C GLU A 610 28.81 -3.68 7.26
N GLY A 611 28.18 -2.76 6.53
CA GLY A 611 28.47 -2.48 5.12
C GLY A 611 27.55 -3.26 4.19
N GLY A 612 27.68 -3.02 2.88
CA GLY A 612 26.82 -3.67 1.88
C GLY A 612 25.50 -2.94 1.64
N ASN A 613 24.56 -3.65 1.02
CA ASN A 613 23.23 -3.14 0.69
C ASN A 613 22.19 -3.78 1.60
N LEU A 614 21.02 -3.15 1.66
CA LEU A 614 19.84 -3.76 2.26
C LEU A 614 19.17 -4.70 1.25
N SER A 615 18.48 -5.71 1.75
CA SER A 615 17.73 -6.67 0.94
C SER A 615 16.43 -6.06 0.39
N ARG A 616 15.88 -6.65 -0.66
CA ARG A 616 14.56 -6.36 -1.24
C ARG A 616 14.41 -4.92 -1.76
N ILE A 617 15.52 -4.26 -2.09
CA ILE A 617 15.50 -2.92 -2.68
C ILE A 617 15.02 -3.02 -4.13
N PRO A 618 13.92 -2.34 -4.51
CA PRO A 618 13.37 -2.40 -5.86
C PRO A 618 14.41 -2.08 -6.94
N ALA A 619 14.26 -2.72 -8.10
CA ALA A 619 15.09 -2.45 -9.27
C ALA A 619 14.85 -1.00 -9.77
N THR A 620 15.88 -0.39 -10.37
CA THR A 620 15.73 0.89 -11.09
C THR A 620 14.76 0.70 -12.25
N ARG A 621 13.80 1.64 -12.44
CA ARG A 621 12.80 1.57 -13.51
C ARG A 621 12.82 2.81 -14.40
N LEU A 622 12.40 2.61 -15.65
CA LEU A 622 12.14 3.65 -16.62
C LEU A 622 10.87 3.28 -17.39
N GLY A 623 9.85 4.11 -17.34
CA GLY A 623 8.61 3.97 -18.09
C GLY A 623 8.49 5.05 -19.15
N LEU A 624 7.97 4.68 -20.33
CA LEU A 624 7.64 5.58 -21.43
C LEU A 624 6.25 5.22 -21.93
N GLY A 625 5.39 6.22 -22.09
CA GLY A 625 4.02 6.03 -22.53
C GLY A 625 3.57 7.05 -23.56
N PHE A 626 2.53 6.69 -24.28
CA PHE A 626 1.75 7.62 -25.07
C PHE A 626 0.25 7.36 -24.88
N GLU A 627 -0.53 8.39 -25.02
CA GLU A 627 -1.99 8.34 -24.98
C GLU A 627 -2.59 9.25 -26.05
N VAL A 628 -3.56 8.74 -26.78
CA VAL A 628 -4.38 9.50 -27.71
C VAL A 628 -5.78 9.60 -27.11
N GLN A 629 -6.19 10.82 -26.83
CA GLN A 629 -7.51 11.13 -26.28
C GLN A 629 -8.39 11.72 -27.38
N GLN A 630 -9.58 11.15 -27.57
CA GLN A 630 -10.62 11.63 -28.46
C GLN A 630 -11.93 11.82 -27.69
N GLU A 631 -12.97 12.33 -28.31
CA GLU A 631 -14.26 12.56 -27.65
C GLU A 631 -14.88 11.27 -27.10
N LYS A 632 -14.68 10.14 -27.78
CA LYS A 632 -15.29 8.85 -27.43
C LYS A 632 -14.31 7.69 -27.35
N LEU A 633 -13.10 7.84 -27.83
CA LEU A 633 -12.13 6.77 -27.94
C LEU A 633 -10.79 7.25 -27.38
N ASP A 634 -10.38 6.67 -26.29
CA ASP A 634 -9.03 6.84 -25.74
C ASP A 634 -8.25 5.56 -25.91
N PHE A 635 -6.99 5.67 -26.28
CA PHE A 635 -6.09 4.52 -26.32
C PHE A 635 -4.65 4.94 -26.10
N GLY A 636 -3.86 4.02 -25.57
CA GLY A 636 -2.46 4.28 -25.30
C GLY A 636 -1.67 3.01 -25.03
N ALA A 637 -0.37 3.19 -24.93
CA ALA A 637 0.53 2.11 -24.55
C ALA A 637 1.67 2.66 -23.68
N LYS A 638 2.21 1.79 -22.82
CA LYS A 638 3.29 2.08 -21.91
C LYS A 638 4.30 0.93 -21.93
N LEU A 639 5.56 1.27 -22.02
CA LEU A 639 6.68 0.34 -21.90
C LEU A 639 7.46 0.66 -20.61
N VAL A 640 7.55 -0.31 -19.71
CA VAL A 640 8.30 -0.18 -18.46
C VAL A 640 9.52 -1.10 -18.52
N ARG A 641 10.71 -0.52 -18.43
CA ARG A 641 11.97 -1.23 -18.30
C ARG A 641 12.39 -1.28 -16.84
N SER A 642 12.43 -2.46 -16.25
CA SER A 642 13.11 -2.74 -14.99
C SER A 642 14.54 -3.19 -15.30
N PHE A 643 15.53 -2.51 -14.70
CA PHE A 643 16.94 -2.86 -14.91
C PHE A 643 17.32 -4.03 -13.99
N LYS A 644 18.42 -4.71 -14.35
CA LYS A 644 18.97 -5.76 -13.50
C LYS A 644 19.22 -5.22 -12.09
N GLN A 645 18.72 -5.94 -11.08
CA GLN A 645 19.08 -5.66 -9.68
C GLN A 645 20.22 -6.60 -9.26
N ASP A 646 21.39 -6.00 -9.06
CA ASP A 646 22.61 -6.65 -8.63
C ASP A 646 23.25 -5.99 -7.40
N LYS A 647 22.50 -5.08 -6.74
CA LYS A 647 22.89 -4.44 -5.47
C LYS A 647 22.17 -5.17 -4.34
N LEU A 648 22.69 -6.34 -4.03
CA LEU A 648 22.03 -7.31 -3.17
C LEU A 648 22.34 -7.07 -1.69
N GLY A 649 21.38 -7.41 -0.84
CA GLY A 649 21.57 -7.65 0.56
C GLY A 649 22.28 -8.98 0.83
N HIS A 650 22.39 -9.35 2.09
CA HIS A 650 22.94 -10.63 2.49
C HIS A 650 21.98 -11.77 2.08
N HIS A 651 22.49 -12.87 1.59
CA HIS A 651 21.73 -14.05 1.11
C HIS A 651 20.64 -13.76 0.07
N GLU A 652 20.80 -12.71 -0.72
CA GLU A 652 19.85 -12.31 -1.74
C GLU A 652 20.35 -12.61 -3.15
N GLU A 653 19.46 -12.97 -4.07
CA GLU A 653 19.80 -13.28 -5.45
C GLU A 653 19.50 -12.15 -6.42
N THR A 654 20.25 -12.16 -7.54
CA THR A 654 20.06 -11.16 -8.60
C THR A 654 18.74 -11.39 -9.33
N THR A 655 18.09 -10.29 -9.72
CA THR A 655 16.92 -10.33 -10.60
C THR A 655 17.31 -9.81 -11.99
N PRO A 656 17.02 -10.56 -13.06
CA PRO A 656 17.34 -10.12 -14.42
C PRO A 656 16.52 -8.89 -14.82
N ALA A 657 17.04 -8.15 -15.79
CA ALA A 657 16.32 -7.00 -16.34
C ALA A 657 15.21 -7.49 -17.28
N HIS A 658 14.04 -6.84 -17.25
CA HIS A 658 12.89 -7.16 -18.10
C HIS A 658 12.17 -5.89 -18.59
N SER A 659 11.34 -6.03 -19.63
CA SER A 659 10.53 -4.93 -20.17
C SER A 659 9.08 -5.38 -20.31
N LEU A 660 8.17 -4.69 -19.65
CA LEU A 660 6.74 -4.97 -19.73
C LEU A 660 6.06 -3.95 -20.62
N LEU A 661 5.35 -4.44 -21.64
CA LEU A 661 4.52 -3.63 -22.53
C LEU A 661 3.06 -3.78 -22.13
N SER A 662 2.44 -2.65 -21.77
CA SER A 662 1.01 -2.54 -21.49
C SER A 662 0.34 -1.64 -22.52
N ALA A 663 -0.94 -1.89 -22.80
CA ALA A 663 -1.75 -1.04 -23.67
C ALA A 663 -3.20 -1.02 -23.16
N TYR A 664 -3.91 0.04 -23.48
CA TYR A 664 -5.33 0.14 -23.18
C TYR A 664 -6.08 0.84 -24.32
N ALA A 665 -7.38 0.58 -24.36
CA ALA A 665 -8.33 1.33 -25.17
C ALA A 665 -9.66 1.41 -24.44
N SER A 666 -10.34 2.54 -24.49
CA SER A 666 -11.69 2.70 -23.97
C SER A 666 -12.58 3.42 -24.98
N TYR A 667 -13.84 3.01 -25.07
CA TYR A 667 -14.84 3.61 -25.94
C TYR A 667 -16.05 4.02 -25.13
N ASP A 668 -16.32 5.33 -25.10
CA ASP A 668 -17.46 5.92 -24.41
C ASP A 668 -18.67 6.00 -25.33
N PHE A 669 -19.80 5.54 -24.84
CA PHE A 669 -21.07 5.61 -25.55
C PHE A 669 -22.17 6.10 -24.62
N SER A 670 -23.23 6.66 -25.19
CA SER A 670 -24.39 7.13 -24.43
C SER A 670 -25.69 6.66 -25.08
N SER A 671 -26.70 6.40 -24.27
CA SER A 671 -28.04 6.04 -24.70
C SER A 671 -29.08 6.71 -23.80
N GLY A 672 -29.68 7.81 -24.29
CA GLY A 672 -30.56 8.62 -23.44
C GLY A 672 -29.81 9.33 -22.33
N ASP A 673 -30.27 9.12 -21.07
CA ASP A 673 -29.63 9.66 -19.86
C ASP A 673 -28.53 8.75 -19.29
N SER A 674 -28.28 7.60 -19.91
CA SER A 674 -27.28 6.60 -19.48
C SER A 674 -25.98 6.74 -20.25
N ALA A 675 -24.86 6.54 -19.58
CA ALA A 675 -23.52 6.49 -20.15
C ALA A 675 -22.91 5.09 -19.98
N GLY A 676 -22.09 4.67 -20.93
CA GLY A 676 -21.37 3.41 -20.83
C GLY A 676 -19.96 3.54 -21.39
N GLN A 677 -19.07 2.71 -20.90
CA GLN A 677 -17.68 2.60 -21.34
C GLN A 677 -17.35 1.14 -21.57
N LEU A 678 -16.93 0.81 -22.77
CA LEU A 678 -16.27 -0.46 -23.08
C LEU A 678 -14.76 -0.25 -22.99
N PHE A 679 -14.04 -1.07 -22.24
CA PHE A 679 -12.59 -0.97 -22.12
C PHE A 679 -11.88 -2.28 -22.41
N LEU A 680 -10.66 -2.16 -22.88
CA LEU A 680 -9.71 -3.23 -23.13
C LEU A 680 -8.37 -2.84 -22.52
N ARG A 681 -7.80 -3.67 -21.65
CA ARG A 681 -6.47 -3.50 -21.08
C ARG A 681 -5.62 -4.70 -21.41
N GLY A 682 -4.36 -4.47 -21.75
CA GLY A 682 -3.37 -5.52 -21.95
C GLY A 682 -2.16 -5.27 -21.06
N TYR A 683 -1.70 -6.30 -20.40
CA TYR A 683 -0.50 -6.27 -19.58
C TYR A 683 0.48 -7.34 -20.04
N ASN A 684 1.79 -7.05 -19.96
CA ASN A 684 2.84 -7.95 -20.43
C ASN A 684 2.57 -8.51 -21.84
N LEU A 685 2.18 -7.66 -22.78
CA LEU A 685 1.74 -8.07 -24.13
C LEU A 685 2.83 -8.82 -24.93
N THR A 686 4.08 -8.68 -24.55
CA THR A 686 5.23 -9.38 -25.12
C THR A 686 5.46 -10.76 -24.51
N ASP A 687 4.73 -11.10 -23.46
CA ASP A 687 4.87 -12.38 -22.74
C ASP A 687 6.29 -12.61 -22.20
N GLU A 688 6.90 -11.53 -21.66
CA GLU A 688 8.26 -11.59 -21.13
C GLU A 688 8.27 -12.16 -19.70
N LEU A 689 9.18 -13.09 -19.42
CA LEU A 689 9.39 -13.62 -18.08
C LEU A 689 10.01 -12.53 -17.20
N ALA A 690 9.26 -12.12 -16.18
CA ALA A 690 9.60 -11.01 -15.32
C ALA A 690 9.50 -11.38 -13.83
N TYR A 691 10.40 -10.84 -13.02
CA TYR A 691 10.46 -11.10 -11.59
C TYR A 691 10.44 -9.80 -10.80
N ASN A 692 9.66 -9.77 -9.73
CA ASN A 692 9.69 -8.68 -8.77
C ASN A 692 10.82 -8.89 -7.75
N HIS A 693 11.83 -8.03 -7.77
CA HIS A 693 12.99 -8.17 -6.87
C HIS A 693 12.61 -8.07 -5.38
N SER A 694 11.57 -7.31 -5.06
CA SER A 694 11.12 -7.11 -3.68
C SER A 694 10.30 -8.29 -3.11
N SER A 695 9.91 -9.25 -3.98
CA SER A 695 9.17 -10.44 -3.56
C SER A 695 10.08 -11.43 -2.84
N LEU A 696 9.56 -12.06 -1.79
CA LEU A 696 10.16 -13.25 -1.17
C LEU A 696 10.00 -14.47 -2.09
N LEU A 697 8.90 -14.52 -2.85
CA LEU A 697 8.59 -15.62 -3.78
C LEU A 697 9.14 -15.41 -5.20
N LYS A 698 10.12 -14.52 -5.41
CA LYS A 698 10.58 -14.18 -6.77
C LYS A 698 10.99 -15.38 -7.62
N GLN A 699 11.48 -16.46 -7.02
CA GLN A 699 11.88 -17.67 -7.74
C GLN A 699 10.70 -18.60 -8.04
N PHE A 700 9.63 -18.56 -7.24
CA PHE A 700 8.46 -19.45 -7.33
C PHE A 700 7.28 -18.79 -8.02
N ALA A 701 7.13 -17.46 -7.88
CA ALA A 701 6.02 -16.69 -8.39
C ALA A 701 6.51 -15.52 -9.26
N PRO A 702 6.88 -15.76 -10.54
CA PRO A 702 7.15 -14.67 -11.48
C PRO A 702 5.90 -13.81 -11.68
N LEU A 703 6.10 -12.59 -12.20
CA LEU A 703 4.98 -11.72 -12.57
C LEU A 703 4.12 -12.38 -13.65
N PRO A 704 2.82 -12.04 -13.72
CA PRO A 704 1.89 -12.62 -14.69
C PRO A 704 2.39 -12.52 -16.13
N GLY A 705 2.07 -13.54 -16.91
CA GLY A 705 2.29 -13.58 -18.35
C GLY A 705 1.39 -12.59 -19.08
N ARG A 706 1.23 -12.80 -20.39
CA ARG A 706 0.36 -11.95 -21.20
C ARG A 706 -1.07 -11.98 -20.71
N SER A 707 -1.58 -10.80 -20.32
CA SER A 707 -2.93 -10.61 -19.84
C SER A 707 -3.72 -9.70 -20.78
N VAL A 708 -4.98 -10.05 -21.03
CA VAL A 708 -5.95 -9.18 -21.69
C VAL A 708 -7.22 -9.16 -20.86
N GLU A 709 -7.60 -7.97 -20.40
CA GLU A 709 -8.85 -7.71 -19.71
C GLU A 709 -9.81 -6.95 -20.64
N ILE A 710 -11.06 -7.42 -20.71
CA ILE A 710 -12.15 -6.72 -21.36
C ILE A 710 -13.24 -6.44 -20.34
N GLY A 711 -13.79 -5.21 -20.36
CA GLY A 711 -14.81 -4.85 -19.39
C GLY A 711 -15.80 -3.81 -19.93
N LEU A 712 -16.94 -3.76 -19.26
CA LEU A 712 -18.05 -2.86 -19.50
C LEU A 712 -18.44 -2.17 -18.20
N LYS A 713 -18.45 -0.84 -18.22
CA LYS A 713 -19.03 0.00 -17.16
C LYS A 713 -20.28 0.67 -17.73
N PHE A 714 -21.32 0.76 -16.93
CA PHE A 714 -22.58 1.37 -17.32
C PHE A 714 -23.17 2.20 -16.19
N ASP A 715 -23.42 3.49 -16.47
CA ASP A 715 -23.93 4.49 -15.53
C ASP A 715 -25.35 4.91 -15.94
N PHE A 716 -26.29 4.93 -14.99
CA PHE A 716 -27.72 5.22 -15.17
C PHE A 716 -28.11 6.57 -14.56
#